data_da98e4ac005627366d879d3f79484c30
#
_entry.id   da98e4ac005627366d879d3f79484c30
#
_cell.length_a   1.000
_cell.length_b   1.000
_cell.length_c   1.000
_cell.angle_alpha   90.00
_cell.angle_beta   90.00
_cell.angle_gamma   90.00
#
_symmetry.space_group_name_H-M   'P 1'
#
loop_
_entity.id
_entity.type
_entity.pdbx_description
1 polymer ?
#
loop_
_entity_poly.entity_id
_entity_poly.type
_entity_poly.pdbx_seq_one_letter_code
_entity_poly.pdbx_strand_id
1 'polypeptide(L)'
;MKIHRLYIVIGLGLTLFATSCTDRFEEEENNEPAWLGPNVYDYLEQRGDCRYFCQLIRDCGYYESMKRTGSNTLFFSPDSCFETFFRSADAVNKGYTSYDKLPQSMKYMMLRSCMVENAQLIERLSKTDHGGTLFRRTTMMELEDTIPVVTYADMPHNIYFDRYKDGEMKLLMDASPWTLVQFFPDVMSALKITDKDMKYICGDGASIDRTYLFQSRIVRQDITCKNGYLHELDRICMVPDNMAGYIRNENRLSTFNHLMDRFCEPVLYRTTVDGERIYELRYFNESVSHPHRTDIDGRIAPGMLYFDPGWNLYQYGSSGTNSNNAYEGDMAAMFVPTNEAMAEYFSADPNAEGHDIYESFGGSWDNVPDQIAADLLKNHQLSSFVNSTPSHFGTLKDMAGYDMEIKEDNIVGSYVARNGIVYLINKVLPPLDYRSVMGPVKVDQGLKIFNLAMGDNYCQFQYYLRSLKSTFNFFVTLDEYMKDYLDPISAGYSGVRMNSIYDFRLNTNTNTIEAVVRNAATGDSIGINTSGGISGALTSRLTDILNQQTLVGEIIPGQEWYITKGYAPIRLVWAGDKVVAAQGAGNASPIDVIDEYDKTNGATRYLNGILRTSPYSMYNILRQHAGASASGSVDDKFKAFYDMCEYCGLFEKNPTTTCAAIDYRLSFLSQYHYSAYIPGNDGVEAAIGDGIIPSISDIENCSLTSEEETAGLDLEEKREMLRQRMIRFIRYHIQDYSIIIGGQNENEGQFLSSTLNTTTNKFYPIYVDQDGSNVRILDNYNYQRRRQGLSFEKVDVSSELNNIMARDLIVNSAATTAATGIETYSYSVIHLLEDGKYLRFE
;
A
#
# COMPACT_ATOMS: atom_id res chain seq x y z
N MET A 1 43.42 -85.53 -24.12
CA MET A 1 44.63 -84.66 -24.38
C MET A 1 44.36 -83.26 -24.88
N LYS A 2 43.13 -82.80 -25.05
CA LYS A 2 42.80 -81.37 -25.44
C LYS A 2 42.35 -80.46 -24.28
N ILE A 3 41.93 -81.04 -23.18
CA ILE A 3 41.47 -80.29 -22.02
C ILE A 3 42.63 -79.76 -21.12
N HIS A 4 43.70 -80.56 -21.00
CA HIS A 4 44.87 -80.18 -20.20
C HIS A 4 45.69 -78.98 -20.80
N ARG A 5 45.68 -78.82 -22.11
CA ARG A 5 46.33 -77.66 -22.80
C ARG A 5 45.54 -76.33 -22.67
N LEU A 6 44.23 -76.44 -22.44
CA LEU A 6 43.38 -75.23 -22.24
C LEU A 6 43.60 -74.66 -20.83
N TYR A 7 43.73 -75.52 -19.80
CA TYR A 7 44.00 -75.03 -18.43
C TYR A 7 45.42 -74.47 -18.23
N ILE A 8 46.42 -74.92 -18.98
CA ILE A 8 47.76 -74.36 -18.91
C ILE A 8 47.82 -73.00 -19.62
N VAL A 9 47.09 -72.78 -20.72
CA VAL A 9 47.05 -71.48 -21.42
C VAL A 9 46.22 -70.46 -20.63
N ILE A 10 45.11 -70.91 -19.96
CA ILE A 10 44.31 -70.03 -19.12
C ILE A 10 45.07 -69.69 -17.80
N GLY A 11 45.83 -70.66 -17.22
CA GLY A 11 46.65 -70.40 -16.06
C GLY A 11 47.86 -69.53 -16.31
N LEU A 12 48.52 -69.63 -17.45
CA LEU A 12 49.58 -68.68 -17.87
C LEU A 12 49.01 -67.32 -18.29
N GLY A 13 47.81 -67.22 -18.85
CA GLY A 13 47.18 -65.99 -19.16
C GLY A 13 46.76 -65.21 -17.91
N LEU A 14 46.25 -65.89 -16.88
CA LEU A 14 45.89 -65.31 -15.59
C LEU A 14 47.10 -64.87 -14.75
N THR A 15 48.19 -65.50 -14.80
CA THR A 15 49.44 -65.11 -14.10
C THR A 15 50.18 -63.99 -14.79
N LEU A 16 50.05 -63.84 -16.13
CA LEU A 16 50.58 -62.72 -16.86
C LEU A 16 49.74 -61.40 -16.67
N PHE A 17 48.43 -61.53 -16.36
CA PHE A 17 47.62 -60.38 -16.01
C PHE A 17 47.77 -59.97 -14.54
N ALA A 18 48.17 -60.90 -13.64
CA ALA A 18 48.30 -60.58 -12.21
C ALA A 18 49.68 -59.92 -11.89
N THR A 19 50.70 -60.05 -12.75
CA THR A 19 51.97 -59.35 -12.56
C THR A 19 52.17 -58.08 -13.35
N SER A 20 51.21 -57.72 -14.19
CA SER A 20 51.28 -56.45 -15.02
C SER A 20 50.60 -55.25 -14.42
N CYS A 21 49.92 -55.39 -13.27
CA CYS A 21 49.16 -54.28 -12.73
C CYS A 21 49.67 -53.58 -11.44
N THR A 22 50.76 -54.17 -10.84
CA THR A 22 51.19 -53.61 -9.53
C THR A 22 52.43 -52.67 -9.63
N ASP A 23 53.29 -52.87 -10.59
CA ASP A 23 54.55 -52.06 -10.60
C ASP A 23 54.49 -50.77 -11.44
N ARG A 24 53.56 -50.64 -12.33
CA ARG A 24 53.41 -49.39 -13.12
C ARG A 24 52.64 -48.27 -12.43
N PHE A 25 51.76 -48.62 -11.55
CA PHE A 25 50.99 -47.62 -10.80
C PHE A 25 51.82 -47.02 -9.65
N GLU A 26 52.65 -47.77 -8.97
CA GLU A 26 53.52 -47.27 -7.90
C GLU A 26 54.66 -46.36 -8.43
N GLU A 27 55.20 -46.61 -9.64
CA GLU A 27 56.18 -45.70 -10.25
C GLU A 27 55.57 -44.43 -10.84
N GLU A 28 54.32 -44.48 -11.34
CA GLU A 28 53.60 -43.26 -11.85
C GLU A 28 53.09 -42.42 -10.70
N GLU A 29 52.66 -42.99 -9.58
CA GLU A 29 52.20 -42.27 -8.38
C GLU A 29 53.37 -41.52 -7.68
N ASN A 30 54.63 -42.00 -7.80
CA ASN A 30 55.81 -41.33 -7.20
C ASN A 30 56.47 -40.25 -8.09
N ASN A 31 56.09 -40.11 -9.35
CA ASN A 31 56.57 -39.07 -10.22
C ASN A 31 55.67 -37.83 -10.22
N GLU A 32 55.55 -37.19 -9.04
CA GLU A 32 54.88 -35.89 -8.96
C GLU A 32 55.64 -34.90 -9.84
N PRO A 33 54.95 -34.24 -10.79
CA PRO A 33 55.59 -33.22 -11.64
C PRO A 33 56.18 -32.10 -10.77
N ALA A 34 57.43 -31.74 -10.99
CA ALA A 34 58.15 -30.72 -10.21
C ALA A 34 57.45 -29.35 -10.18
N TRP A 35 56.53 -29.09 -11.12
CA TRP A 35 55.75 -27.84 -11.18
C TRP A 35 54.53 -27.85 -10.26
N LEU A 36 54.13 -29.00 -9.68
CA LEU A 36 52.89 -29.13 -8.91
C LEU A 36 52.99 -28.49 -7.51
N GLY A 37 54.14 -28.09 -7.07
CA GLY A 37 54.32 -27.45 -5.77
C GLY A 37 54.03 -28.38 -4.57
N PRO A 38 54.12 -27.89 -3.34
CA PRO A 38 53.78 -28.64 -2.14
C PRO A 38 52.26 -28.79 -1.99
N ASN A 39 51.83 -29.74 -1.13
CA ASN A 39 50.42 -29.75 -0.72
C ASN A 39 50.08 -28.54 0.14
N VAL A 40 48.79 -28.30 0.37
CA VAL A 40 48.26 -27.15 1.13
C VAL A 40 48.91 -27.01 2.49
N TYR A 41 49.02 -28.11 3.26
CA TYR A 41 49.58 -28.06 4.60
C TYR A 41 51.10 -27.77 4.58
N ASP A 42 51.89 -28.47 3.73
CA ASP A 42 53.32 -28.28 3.62
C ASP A 42 53.66 -26.87 3.11
N TYR A 43 52.82 -26.27 2.24
CA TYR A 43 52.99 -24.88 1.82
C TYR A 43 52.91 -23.91 3.01
N LEU A 44 51.87 -24.06 3.85
CA LEU A 44 51.67 -23.22 5.03
C LEU A 44 52.78 -23.37 6.07
N GLU A 45 53.23 -24.61 6.26
CA GLU A 45 54.34 -24.91 7.19
C GLU A 45 55.70 -24.34 6.71
N GLN A 46 55.99 -24.44 5.41
CA GLN A 46 57.21 -23.90 4.80
C GLN A 46 57.30 -22.38 4.85
N ARG A 47 56.17 -21.67 4.86
CA ARG A 47 56.10 -20.20 5.02
C ARG A 47 56.65 -19.74 6.36
N GLY A 48 56.45 -20.50 7.41
CA GLY A 48 56.92 -20.20 8.77
C GLY A 48 56.16 -19.11 9.53
N ASP A 49 55.27 -18.40 8.87
CA ASP A 49 54.45 -17.33 9.44
C ASP A 49 52.93 -17.72 9.60
N CYS A 50 52.61 -19.02 9.49
CA CYS A 50 51.26 -19.55 9.56
C CYS A 50 51.13 -20.64 10.65
N ARG A 51 51.86 -20.51 11.77
CA ARG A 51 51.87 -21.50 12.86
C ARG A 51 50.52 -21.76 13.46
N TYR A 52 49.76 -20.69 13.75
CA TYR A 52 48.42 -20.80 14.31
C TYR A 52 47.45 -21.48 13.33
N PHE A 53 47.57 -21.17 12.05
CA PHE A 53 46.71 -21.77 11.03
C PHE A 53 47.02 -23.27 10.83
N CYS A 54 48.31 -23.63 10.80
CA CYS A 54 48.72 -25.04 10.80
C CYS A 54 48.23 -25.79 12.05
N GLN A 55 48.23 -25.13 13.21
CA GLN A 55 47.73 -25.71 14.44
C GLN A 55 46.22 -25.89 14.40
N LEU A 56 45.42 -24.93 13.83
CA LEU A 56 43.97 -25.08 13.57
C LEU A 56 43.69 -26.33 12.74
N ILE A 57 44.44 -26.54 11.65
CA ILE A 57 44.29 -27.71 10.77
C ILE A 57 44.47 -29.01 11.55
N ARG A 58 45.44 -29.06 12.46
CA ARG A 58 45.70 -30.24 13.31
C ARG A 58 44.61 -30.42 14.36
N ASP A 59 44.26 -29.37 15.11
CA ASP A 59 43.30 -29.41 16.21
C ASP A 59 41.89 -29.76 15.72
N CYS A 60 41.58 -29.40 14.47
CA CYS A 60 40.28 -29.70 13.82
C CYS A 60 40.28 -31.04 13.07
N GLY A 61 41.40 -31.80 13.07
CA GLY A 61 41.46 -33.11 12.47
C GLY A 61 41.66 -33.19 10.95
N TYR A 62 41.96 -32.02 10.30
CA TYR A 62 42.12 -31.95 8.84
C TYR A 62 43.55 -32.19 8.35
N TYR A 63 44.53 -32.50 9.23
CA TYR A 63 45.92 -32.66 8.89
C TYR A 63 46.16 -33.68 7.78
N GLU A 64 45.64 -34.90 7.95
CA GLU A 64 45.86 -36.01 7.00
C GLU A 64 45.21 -35.73 5.63
N SER A 65 44.00 -35.18 5.62
CA SER A 65 43.29 -34.86 4.38
C SER A 65 44.01 -33.73 3.61
N MET A 66 44.48 -32.69 4.29
CA MET A 66 45.19 -31.56 3.65
C MET A 66 46.62 -31.89 3.26
N LYS A 67 47.21 -32.93 3.84
CA LYS A 67 48.54 -33.38 3.49
C LYS A 67 48.56 -34.39 2.34
N ARG A 68 47.60 -35.27 2.25
CA ARG A 68 47.66 -36.41 1.32
C ARG A 68 46.72 -36.32 0.13
N THR A 69 45.52 -35.97 0.34
CA THR A 69 44.45 -36.01 -0.68
C THR A 69 43.53 -34.80 -0.58
N GLY A 70 42.62 -34.72 -1.49
CA GLY A 70 41.56 -33.73 -1.46
C GLY A 70 41.66 -32.71 -2.58
N SER A 71 40.54 -31.99 -2.76
CA SER A 71 40.45 -30.88 -3.69
C SER A 71 39.75 -29.78 -2.92
N ASN A 72 40.50 -28.86 -2.32
CA ASN A 72 39.98 -27.85 -1.42
C ASN A 72 40.36 -26.44 -1.85
N THR A 73 39.49 -25.49 -1.59
CA THR A 73 39.84 -24.07 -1.60
C THR A 73 39.89 -23.61 -0.15
N LEU A 74 41.03 -23.05 0.26
CA LEU A 74 41.23 -22.60 1.63
C LEU A 74 41.65 -21.13 1.67
N PHE A 75 40.93 -20.34 2.46
CA PHE A 75 41.29 -18.97 2.79
C PHE A 75 42.04 -18.97 4.12
N PHE A 76 43.27 -18.46 4.13
CA PHE A 76 44.12 -18.53 5.31
C PHE A 76 44.64 -17.17 5.73
N SER A 77 44.99 -17.03 6.99
CA SER A 77 45.52 -15.81 7.59
C SER A 77 46.88 -16.10 8.27
N PRO A 78 47.90 -15.25 8.09
CA PRO A 78 49.19 -15.37 8.77
C PRO A 78 49.07 -15.10 10.28
N ASP A 79 50.14 -15.48 11.04
CA ASP A 79 50.23 -15.36 12.50
C ASP A 79 49.95 -13.91 13.00
N SER A 80 50.37 -12.89 12.25
CA SER A 80 50.14 -11.48 12.57
C SER A 80 48.63 -11.14 12.67
N CYS A 81 47.78 -11.80 11.89
CA CYS A 81 46.32 -11.63 11.93
C CYS A 81 45.72 -12.22 13.23
N PHE A 82 46.26 -13.39 13.68
CA PHE A 82 45.86 -13.96 14.95
C PHE A 82 46.27 -13.10 16.14
N GLU A 83 47.47 -12.55 16.10
CA GLU A 83 47.94 -11.64 17.15
C GLU A 83 47.11 -10.36 17.23
N THR A 84 46.70 -9.84 16.07
CA THR A 84 45.80 -8.70 15.99
C THR A 84 44.40 -9.05 16.55
N PHE A 85 43.87 -10.21 16.19
CA PHE A 85 42.58 -10.69 16.70
C PHE A 85 42.62 -10.84 18.22
N PHE A 86 43.61 -11.47 18.80
CA PHE A 86 43.71 -11.67 20.26
C PHE A 86 43.81 -10.38 21.06
N ARG A 87 44.16 -9.27 20.42
CA ARG A 87 44.20 -7.92 21.01
C ARG A 87 42.93 -7.12 20.75
N SER A 88 42.03 -7.60 19.90
CA SER A 88 40.77 -6.91 19.61
C SER A 88 39.86 -6.83 20.84
N ALA A 89 39.04 -5.78 20.93
CA ALA A 89 38.14 -5.60 22.06
C ALA A 89 37.13 -6.77 22.17
N ASP A 90 36.64 -7.26 21.06
CA ASP A 90 35.71 -8.40 21.01
C ASP A 90 36.37 -9.69 21.56
N ALA A 91 37.57 -10.02 21.11
CA ALA A 91 38.26 -11.20 21.57
C ALA A 91 38.63 -11.10 23.05
N VAL A 92 39.05 -9.90 23.51
CA VAL A 92 39.36 -9.65 24.95
C VAL A 92 38.13 -9.81 25.82
N ASN A 93 36.99 -9.23 25.39
CA ASN A 93 35.73 -9.33 26.14
C ASN A 93 35.22 -10.78 26.24
N LYS A 94 35.46 -11.61 25.21
CA LYS A 94 35.13 -13.04 25.20
C LYS A 94 36.18 -13.92 25.84
N GLY A 95 37.29 -13.35 26.32
CA GLY A 95 38.40 -14.09 26.94
C GLY A 95 39.33 -14.80 25.96
N TYR A 96 39.25 -14.56 24.64
CA TYR A 96 40.05 -15.16 23.58
C TYR A 96 41.38 -14.42 23.37
N THR A 97 42.19 -14.31 24.42
CA THR A 97 43.43 -13.50 24.41
C THR A 97 44.67 -14.27 23.93
N SER A 98 44.55 -15.54 23.61
CA SER A 98 45.60 -16.38 23.01
C SER A 98 44.97 -17.60 22.33
N TYR A 99 45.74 -18.27 21.48
CA TYR A 99 45.28 -19.47 20.77
C TYR A 99 44.77 -20.58 21.70
N ASP A 100 45.44 -20.82 22.83
CA ASP A 100 45.09 -21.88 23.79
C ASP A 100 43.80 -21.59 24.55
N LYS A 101 43.33 -20.36 24.53
CA LYS A 101 42.07 -19.94 25.14
C LYS A 101 40.85 -20.02 24.18
N LEU A 102 41.08 -20.38 22.93
CA LEU A 102 39.99 -20.56 21.97
C LEU A 102 39.27 -21.87 22.25
N PRO A 103 37.97 -21.86 22.42
CA PRO A 103 37.17 -23.08 22.54
C PRO A 103 37.20 -23.86 21.21
N GLN A 104 36.96 -25.17 21.28
CA GLN A 104 37.02 -26.02 20.09
C GLN A 104 36.01 -25.60 19.03
N SER A 105 34.82 -25.18 19.44
CA SER A 105 33.80 -24.63 18.53
C SER A 105 34.31 -23.43 17.74
N MET A 106 35.07 -22.52 18.39
CA MET A 106 35.65 -21.36 17.72
C MET A 106 36.74 -21.79 16.72
N LYS A 107 37.56 -22.77 17.06
CA LYS A 107 38.59 -23.34 16.15
C LYS A 107 37.93 -23.96 14.91
N TYR A 108 36.86 -24.73 15.08
CA TYR A 108 36.08 -25.25 13.96
C TYR A 108 35.48 -24.13 13.10
N MET A 109 34.92 -23.11 13.73
CA MET A 109 34.38 -21.96 13.02
C MET A 109 35.46 -21.24 12.17
N MET A 110 36.62 -20.92 12.77
CA MET A 110 37.73 -20.24 12.11
C MET A 110 38.27 -21.02 10.92
N LEU A 111 38.32 -22.37 10.97
CA LEU A 111 38.81 -23.20 9.90
C LEU A 111 37.77 -23.53 8.84
N ARG A 112 36.65 -24.16 9.27
CA ARG A 112 35.65 -24.71 8.35
C ARG A 112 34.90 -23.65 7.58
N SER A 113 34.67 -22.47 8.17
CA SER A 113 34.10 -21.35 7.46
C SER A 113 34.97 -20.73 6.39
N CYS A 114 36.28 -21.01 6.46
CA CYS A 114 37.28 -20.59 5.45
C CYS A 114 37.55 -21.70 4.41
N MET A 115 36.82 -22.80 4.44
CA MET A 115 36.99 -23.93 3.53
C MET A 115 35.78 -24.04 2.60
N VAL A 116 36.04 -24.13 1.31
CA VAL A 116 35.07 -24.41 0.26
C VAL A 116 35.44 -25.70 -0.44
N GLU A 117 34.42 -26.53 -0.70
CA GLU A 117 34.65 -27.80 -1.42
C GLU A 117 35.17 -27.51 -2.84
N ASN A 118 35.98 -28.44 -3.31
CA ASN A 118 36.70 -28.43 -4.60
C ASN A 118 37.76 -27.32 -4.71
N ALA A 119 38.80 -27.60 -5.48
CA ALA A 119 39.88 -26.70 -5.76
C ALA A 119 39.44 -25.66 -6.82
N GLN A 120 39.25 -24.41 -6.40
CA GLN A 120 38.75 -23.35 -7.26
C GLN A 120 39.63 -22.11 -7.21
N LEU A 121 39.92 -21.56 -8.37
CA LEU A 121 40.50 -20.22 -8.53
C LEU A 121 39.43 -19.15 -8.16
N ILE A 122 39.87 -17.97 -7.78
CA ILE A 122 38.99 -16.83 -7.50
C ILE A 122 37.97 -16.61 -8.62
N GLU A 123 38.40 -16.69 -9.87
CA GLU A 123 37.56 -16.53 -11.05
C GLU A 123 36.42 -17.58 -11.12
N ARG A 124 36.69 -18.81 -10.63
CA ARG A 124 35.71 -19.91 -10.66
C ARG A 124 34.73 -19.86 -9.46
N LEU A 125 35.22 -19.35 -8.33
CA LEU A 125 34.39 -19.18 -7.13
C LEU A 125 33.16 -18.28 -7.36
N SER A 126 33.29 -17.28 -8.22
CA SER A 126 32.24 -16.31 -8.53
C SER A 126 31.25 -16.76 -9.62
N LYS A 127 31.42 -17.94 -10.21
CA LYS A 127 30.64 -18.39 -11.37
C LYS A 127 29.95 -19.72 -11.15
N THR A 128 28.71 -19.82 -11.68
CA THR A 128 28.01 -21.11 -11.80
C THR A 128 28.55 -21.90 -13.00
N ASP A 129 28.31 -23.22 -13.04
CA ASP A 129 28.61 -24.07 -14.18
C ASP A 129 27.91 -23.64 -15.47
N HIS A 130 26.86 -22.84 -15.36
CA HIS A 130 26.04 -22.32 -16.49
C HIS A 130 26.32 -20.83 -16.77
N GLY A 131 27.37 -20.23 -16.18
CA GLY A 131 27.81 -18.86 -16.44
C GLY A 131 27.10 -17.76 -15.64
N GLY A 132 26.29 -18.10 -14.65
CA GLY A 132 25.73 -17.12 -13.69
C GLY A 132 26.79 -16.62 -12.70
N THR A 133 26.55 -15.43 -12.11
CA THR A 133 27.41 -14.84 -11.08
C THR A 133 26.91 -15.26 -9.69
N LEU A 134 27.83 -15.73 -8.85
CA LEU A 134 27.54 -16.11 -7.46
C LEU A 134 28.08 -15.07 -6.49
N PHE A 135 27.25 -14.69 -5.56
CA PHE A 135 27.58 -13.73 -4.52
C PHE A 135 28.05 -14.40 -3.24
N ARG A 136 27.63 -15.64 -3.01
CA ARG A 136 27.98 -16.45 -1.85
C ARG A 136 28.42 -17.84 -2.26
N ARG A 137 29.19 -18.50 -1.37
CA ARG A 137 29.55 -19.91 -1.49
C ARG A 137 29.33 -20.65 -0.20
N THR A 138 28.76 -21.84 -0.29
CA THR A 138 28.62 -22.73 0.87
C THR A 138 29.99 -23.17 1.37
N THR A 139 30.19 -23.15 2.68
CA THR A 139 31.42 -23.56 3.36
C THR A 139 31.30 -24.98 3.86
N MET A 140 32.39 -25.51 4.39
CA MET A 140 32.46 -26.83 5.08
C MET A 140 32.03 -26.76 6.56
N MET A 141 31.38 -25.67 6.97
CA MET A 141 30.92 -25.48 8.35
C MET A 141 29.78 -26.44 8.68
N GLU A 142 29.89 -27.17 9.77
CA GLU A 142 28.85 -28.02 10.30
C GLU A 142 28.11 -27.32 11.45
N LEU A 143 26.79 -27.46 11.49
CA LEU A 143 25.93 -26.78 12.45
C LEU A 143 26.15 -27.24 13.90
N GLU A 144 26.62 -28.46 14.07
CA GLU A 144 26.77 -29.10 15.37
C GLU A 144 27.82 -28.46 16.27
N ASP A 145 28.73 -27.74 15.65
CA ASP A 145 29.85 -27.07 16.35
C ASP A 145 29.42 -25.81 17.12
N THR A 146 28.20 -25.30 16.91
CA THR A 146 27.79 -23.97 17.37
C THR A 146 26.45 -23.92 18.12
N ILE A 147 25.96 -25.03 18.63
CA ILE A 147 24.64 -25.08 19.32
C ILE A 147 24.78 -24.46 20.72
N PRO A 148 24.31 -23.22 20.97
CA PRO A 148 24.30 -22.68 22.31
C PRO A 148 23.17 -23.30 23.13
N VAL A 149 23.40 -23.44 24.43
CA VAL A 149 22.34 -23.67 25.41
C VAL A 149 21.92 -22.30 25.92
N VAL A 150 20.65 -21.98 25.77
CA VAL A 150 20.07 -20.70 26.18
C VAL A 150 19.07 -20.90 27.32
N THR A 151 19.04 -19.95 28.22
CA THR A 151 18.04 -19.87 29.29
C THR A 151 16.87 -19.04 28.83
N TYR A 152 15.73 -19.12 29.57
CA TYR A 152 14.56 -18.31 29.23
C TYR A 152 14.86 -16.81 29.20
N ALA A 153 15.79 -16.32 30.01
CA ALA A 153 16.20 -14.91 30.03
C ALA A 153 16.86 -14.46 28.69
N ASP A 154 17.44 -15.40 27.97
CA ASP A 154 18.15 -15.14 26.70
C ASP A 154 17.27 -15.48 25.46
N MET A 155 16.03 -15.95 25.67
CA MET A 155 15.07 -16.25 24.61
C MET A 155 14.21 -15.02 24.26
N PRO A 156 13.58 -15.00 23.06
CA PRO A 156 12.49 -14.09 22.80
C PRO A 156 11.33 -14.27 23.76
N HIS A 157 10.79 -13.16 24.29
CA HIS A 157 9.66 -13.21 25.22
C HIS A 157 8.34 -13.11 24.44
N ASN A 158 7.79 -14.26 24.07
CA ASN A 158 6.47 -14.39 23.43
C ASN A 158 5.80 -15.72 23.82
N ILE A 159 4.53 -15.87 23.46
CA ILE A 159 3.73 -17.06 23.81
C ILE A 159 4.34 -18.39 23.34
N TYR A 160 5.16 -18.39 22.29
CA TYR A 160 5.79 -19.62 21.77
C TYR A 160 6.98 -20.06 22.61
N PHE A 161 7.71 -19.13 23.22
CA PHE A 161 8.84 -19.39 24.11
C PHE A 161 8.41 -19.56 25.56
N ASP A 162 7.28 -19.00 26.00
CA ASP A 162 6.79 -19.06 27.39
C ASP A 162 6.60 -20.50 27.90
N ARG A 163 6.38 -21.44 26.99
CA ARG A 163 6.30 -22.87 27.35
C ARG A 163 7.63 -23.49 27.85
N TYR A 164 8.74 -22.77 27.64
CA TYR A 164 10.09 -23.20 28.03
C TYR A 164 10.66 -22.40 29.20
N LYS A 165 9.84 -21.57 29.85
CA LYS A 165 10.27 -20.65 30.92
C LYS A 165 10.96 -21.33 32.13
N ASP A 166 10.70 -22.60 32.36
CA ASP A 166 11.21 -23.33 33.53
C ASP A 166 12.44 -24.20 33.17
N GLY A 167 13.06 -24.01 31.99
CA GLY A 167 14.15 -24.87 31.56
C GLY A 167 15.23 -24.19 30.72
N GLU A 168 16.20 -25.00 30.31
CA GLU A 168 17.21 -24.65 29.34
C GLU A 168 16.84 -25.25 27.97
N MET A 169 17.24 -24.58 26.88
CA MET A 169 16.96 -25.04 25.53
C MET A 169 18.25 -25.02 24.70
N LYS A 170 18.46 -26.06 23.91
CA LYS A 170 19.47 -26.04 22.85
C LYS A 170 18.87 -25.38 21.61
N LEU A 171 19.31 -24.15 21.31
CA LEU A 171 18.75 -23.32 20.26
C LEU A 171 19.82 -22.92 19.24
N LEU A 172 19.58 -23.28 17.97
CA LEU A 172 20.31 -22.78 16.83
C LEU A 172 19.69 -21.47 16.34
N MET A 173 20.48 -20.44 16.16
CA MET A 173 20.01 -19.18 15.61
C MET A 173 19.73 -19.24 14.09
N ASP A 174 20.36 -20.22 13.42
CA ASP A 174 20.14 -20.51 12.00
C ASP A 174 20.65 -21.95 11.73
N ALA A 175 19.78 -22.86 11.30
CA ALA A 175 20.11 -24.23 10.92
C ALA A 175 20.44 -24.37 9.42
N SER A 176 20.42 -23.30 8.64
CA SER A 176 20.75 -23.34 7.22
C SER A 176 22.28 -23.46 6.99
N PRO A 177 22.73 -23.96 5.83
CA PRO A 177 24.16 -24.01 5.50
C PRO A 177 24.80 -22.62 5.56
N TRP A 178 26.01 -22.57 6.13
CA TRP A 178 26.75 -21.32 6.23
C TRP A 178 27.45 -20.99 4.94
N THR A 179 27.38 -19.72 4.53
CA THR A 179 27.98 -19.25 3.29
C THR A 179 29.06 -18.19 3.55
N LEU A 180 30.08 -18.15 2.71
CA LEU A 180 30.98 -17.01 2.55
C LEU A 180 30.37 -16.00 1.60
N VAL A 181 30.34 -14.73 1.99
CA VAL A 181 29.98 -13.61 1.11
C VAL A 181 31.23 -13.07 0.45
N GLN A 182 31.23 -13.00 -0.87
CA GLN A 182 32.39 -12.71 -1.70
C GLN A 182 32.17 -11.44 -2.54
N PHE A 183 33.09 -10.47 -2.40
CA PHE A 183 33.09 -9.23 -3.17
C PHE A 183 34.30 -9.24 -4.08
N PHE A 184 34.17 -9.84 -5.25
CA PHE A 184 35.23 -9.96 -6.26
C PHE A 184 34.97 -8.95 -7.38
N PRO A 185 36.02 -8.43 -8.05
CA PRO A 185 35.87 -7.40 -9.08
C PRO A 185 34.89 -7.77 -10.20
N ASP A 186 34.88 -9.02 -10.66
CA ASP A 186 33.96 -9.51 -11.66
C ASP A 186 32.50 -9.58 -11.14
N VAL A 187 32.30 -9.98 -9.88
CA VAL A 187 30.97 -10.00 -9.20
C VAL A 187 30.46 -8.58 -9.05
N MET A 188 31.30 -7.69 -8.51
CA MET A 188 30.91 -6.30 -8.28
C MET A 188 30.59 -5.58 -9.60
N SER A 189 31.35 -5.83 -10.64
CA SER A 189 31.09 -5.30 -11.98
C SER A 189 29.78 -5.82 -12.57
N ALA A 190 29.56 -7.16 -12.49
CA ALA A 190 28.34 -7.78 -13.00
C ALA A 190 27.06 -7.29 -12.28
N LEU A 191 27.17 -7.05 -10.98
CA LEU A 191 26.07 -6.59 -10.12
C LEU A 191 26.00 -5.06 -9.98
N LYS A 192 26.85 -4.30 -10.68
CA LYS A 192 26.93 -2.84 -10.67
C LYS A 192 27.16 -2.21 -9.29
N ILE A 193 27.87 -2.93 -8.41
CA ILE A 193 28.34 -2.39 -7.14
C ILE A 193 29.47 -1.39 -7.42
N THR A 194 29.51 -0.28 -6.71
CA THR A 194 30.44 0.83 -6.89
C THR A 194 31.33 1.04 -5.67
N ASP A 195 32.39 1.86 -5.80
CA ASP A 195 33.24 2.25 -4.65
C ASP A 195 32.43 2.96 -3.54
N LYS A 196 31.38 3.68 -3.92
CA LYS A 196 30.44 4.30 -2.98
C LYS A 196 29.79 3.25 -2.07
N ASP A 197 29.38 2.12 -2.66
CA ASP A 197 28.75 1.01 -1.94
C ASP A 197 29.75 0.29 -1.06
N MET A 198 30.98 0.10 -1.56
CA MET A 198 32.04 -0.61 -0.85
C MET A 198 32.42 0.03 0.48
N LYS A 199 32.26 1.34 0.62
CA LYS A 199 32.45 2.05 1.88
C LYS A 199 31.54 1.50 2.99
N TYR A 200 30.27 1.23 2.66
CA TYR A 200 29.29 0.71 3.61
C TYR A 200 29.40 -0.82 3.80
N ILE A 201 29.97 -1.51 2.82
CA ILE A 201 30.11 -2.97 2.82
C ILE A 201 31.39 -3.38 3.55
N CYS A 202 32.53 -2.84 3.16
CA CYS A 202 33.84 -3.25 3.64
C CYS A 202 34.58 -2.16 4.44
N GLY A 203 33.99 -0.98 4.60
CA GLY A 203 34.55 0.14 5.34
C GLY A 203 35.37 1.12 4.47
N ASP A 204 35.86 2.17 5.13
CA ASP A 204 36.59 3.24 4.47
C ASP A 204 37.84 2.72 3.75
N GLY A 205 38.04 3.20 2.51
CA GLY A 205 39.18 2.79 1.65
C GLY A 205 39.00 1.46 0.92
N ALA A 206 37.83 0.81 1.06
CA ALA A 206 37.46 -0.33 0.22
C ALA A 206 37.23 0.12 -1.24
N SER A 207 37.57 -0.75 -2.21
CA SER A 207 37.41 -0.46 -3.63
C SER A 207 37.01 -1.69 -4.41
N ILE A 208 36.23 -1.48 -5.48
CA ILE A 208 35.79 -2.54 -6.40
C ILE A 208 36.94 -3.24 -7.15
N ASP A 209 38.12 -2.64 -7.19
CA ASP A 209 39.30 -3.23 -7.81
C ASP A 209 40.00 -4.27 -6.93
N ARG A 210 39.50 -4.49 -5.72
CA ARG A 210 40.06 -5.42 -4.74
C ARG A 210 39.13 -6.55 -4.42
N THR A 211 39.66 -7.66 -3.96
CA THR A 211 38.91 -8.87 -3.64
C THR A 211 38.71 -8.99 -2.14
N TYR A 212 37.47 -9.25 -1.71
CA TYR A 212 37.10 -9.39 -0.30
C TYR A 212 36.24 -10.63 -0.03
N LEU A 213 36.43 -11.21 1.15
CA LEU A 213 35.49 -12.13 1.79
C LEU A 213 34.91 -11.42 3.03
N PHE A 214 33.60 -11.18 3.06
CA PHE A 214 33.01 -10.22 4.00
C PHE A 214 33.86 -8.93 4.00
N GLN A 215 34.43 -8.56 5.12
CA GLN A 215 35.30 -7.38 5.23
C GLN A 215 36.81 -7.70 5.11
N SER A 216 37.22 -8.99 4.95
CA SER A 216 38.58 -9.43 4.88
C SER A 216 39.10 -9.31 3.43
N ARG A 217 40.18 -8.54 3.22
CA ARG A 217 40.77 -8.41 1.90
C ARG A 217 41.64 -9.62 1.58
N ILE A 218 41.55 -10.13 0.37
CA ILE A 218 42.48 -11.13 -0.16
C ILE A 218 43.73 -10.40 -0.67
N VAL A 219 44.89 -10.67 -0.04
CA VAL A 219 46.19 -10.01 -0.37
C VAL A 219 47.01 -10.82 -1.35
N ARG A 220 46.83 -12.13 -1.39
CA ARG A 220 47.46 -13.05 -2.39
C ARG A 220 46.39 -14.11 -2.75
N GLN A 221 46.12 -14.23 -4.02
CA GLN A 221 45.15 -15.17 -4.55
C GLN A 221 45.77 -16.24 -5.43
N ASP A 222 45.04 -17.34 -5.66
CA ASP A 222 45.36 -18.39 -6.64
C ASP A 222 46.72 -19.07 -6.40
N ILE A 223 47.11 -19.24 -5.11
CA ILE A 223 48.32 -19.97 -4.76
C ILE A 223 48.03 -21.45 -5.02
N THR A 224 48.71 -22.00 -6.01
CA THR A 224 48.50 -23.39 -6.46
C THR A 224 49.28 -24.37 -5.57
N CYS A 225 48.54 -25.35 -5.03
CA CYS A 225 49.04 -26.50 -4.32
C CYS A 225 48.61 -27.79 -5.03
N LYS A 226 49.33 -28.88 -4.83
CA LYS A 226 48.98 -30.15 -5.51
C LYS A 226 47.60 -30.73 -5.18
N ASN A 227 46.99 -30.30 -4.07
CA ASN A 227 45.67 -30.76 -3.60
C ASN A 227 44.70 -29.64 -3.33
N GLY A 228 44.91 -28.42 -3.92
CA GLY A 228 44.01 -27.34 -3.75
C GLY A 228 44.56 -25.95 -4.11
N TYR A 229 43.76 -24.91 -3.83
CA TYR A 229 44.16 -23.52 -3.95
C TYR A 229 44.10 -22.84 -2.59
N LEU A 230 45.06 -21.94 -2.36
CA LEU A 230 45.12 -21.08 -1.19
C LEU A 230 44.95 -19.62 -1.56
N HIS A 231 44.23 -18.89 -0.70
CA HIS A 231 44.05 -17.46 -0.79
C HIS A 231 44.38 -16.83 0.57
N GLU A 232 45.28 -15.88 0.59
CA GLU A 232 45.77 -15.21 1.80
C GLU A 232 44.91 -13.98 2.14
N LEU A 233 44.45 -13.90 3.40
CA LEU A 233 43.66 -12.82 3.94
C LEU A 233 44.52 -11.85 4.77
N ASP A 234 44.13 -10.56 4.80
CA ASP A 234 44.76 -9.51 5.63
C ASP A 234 44.30 -9.52 7.10
N ARG A 235 43.30 -10.33 7.43
CA ARG A 235 42.78 -10.53 8.79
C ARG A 235 42.11 -11.90 8.91
N ILE A 236 41.81 -12.32 10.14
CA ILE A 236 41.01 -13.54 10.36
C ILE A 236 39.62 -13.34 9.80
N CYS A 237 39.19 -14.24 8.93
CA CYS A 237 37.81 -14.28 8.45
C CYS A 237 36.91 -14.87 9.52
N MET A 238 36.24 -14.02 10.25
CA MET A 238 35.15 -14.40 11.15
C MET A 238 33.82 -14.28 10.39
N VAL A 239 33.06 -15.37 10.36
CA VAL A 239 31.73 -15.33 9.77
C VAL A 239 30.84 -14.46 10.66
N PRO A 240 30.24 -13.40 10.14
CA PRO A 240 29.38 -12.52 10.93
C PRO A 240 28.07 -13.23 11.33
N ASP A 241 27.38 -12.68 12.30
CA ASP A 241 26.01 -13.08 12.65
C ASP A 241 25.09 -12.94 11.42
N ASN A 242 23.95 -13.63 11.44
CA ASN A 242 22.87 -13.32 10.53
C ASN A 242 22.23 -11.95 10.89
N MET A 243 21.38 -11.39 10.01
CA MET A 243 20.76 -10.09 10.25
C MET A 243 19.97 -10.03 11.56
N ALA A 244 19.17 -11.07 11.88
CA ALA A 244 18.41 -11.12 13.12
C ALA A 244 19.31 -11.19 14.35
N GLY A 245 20.39 -11.96 14.30
CA GLY A 245 21.38 -12.05 15.38
C GLY A 245 22.08 -10.71 15.64
N TYR A 246 22.49 -10.03 14.58
CA TYR A 246 23.07 -8.70 14.72
C TYR A 246 22.07 -7.69 15.32
N ILE A 247 20.84 -7.64 14.82
CA ILE A 247 19.80 -6.73 15.32
C ILE A 247 19.55 -6.98 16.82
N ARG A 248 19.52 -8.25 17.23
CA ARG A 248 19.33 -8.65 18.64
C ARG A 248 20.48 -8.19 19.55
N ASN A 249 21.71 -8.27 19.05
CA ASN A 249 22.93 -7.97 19.82
C ASN A 249 23.31 -6.48 19.81
N GLU A 250 22.73 -5.67 18.91
CA GLU A 250 23.03 -4.24 18.80
C GLU A 250 22.08 -3.42 19.69
N ASN A 251 22.62 -2.86 20.77
CA ASN A 251 21.82 -2.11 21.75
C ASN A 251 21.01 -0.95 21.17
N ARG A 252 21.50 -0.32 20.10
CA ARG A 252 20.80 0.79 19.42
C ARG A 252 19.55 0.34 18.70
N LEU A 253 19.32 -0.95 18.53
CA LEU A 253 18.22 -1.55 17.76
C LEU A 253 17.25 -2.33 18.64
N SER A 254 17.34 -2.20 19.97
CA SER A 254 16.56 -3.01 20.91
C SER A 254 15.05 -2.85 20.76
N THR A 255 14.55 -1.67 20.42
CA THR A 255 13.11 -1.43 20.18
C THR A 255 12.63 -2.18 18.94
N PHE A 256 13.38 -2.12 17.85
CA PHE A 256 13.03 -2.86 16.64
C PHE A 256 13.11 -4.37 16.84
N ASN A 257 14.15 -4.86 17.55
CA ASN A 257 14.25 -6.26 17.93
C ASN A 257 13.08 -6.73 18.78
N HIS A 258 12.65 -5.92 19.76
CA HIS A 258 11.48 -6.23 20.58
C HIS A 258 10.22 -6.49 19.75
N LEU A 259 10.00 -5.68 18.70
CA LEU A 259 8.89 -5.92 17.78
C LEU A 259 9.10 -7.18 16.93
N MET A 260 10.33 -7.44 16.45
CA MET A 260 10.64 -8.66 15.68
C MET A 260 10.44 -9.95 16.51
N ASP A 261 10.77 -9.91 17.80
CA ASP A 261 10.65 -11.07 18.69
C ASP A 261 9.19 -11.53 18.89
N ARG A 262 8.20 -10.70 18.53
CA ARG A 262 6.77 -11.10 18.53
C ARG A 262 6.46 -12.11 17.43
N PHE A 263 7.29 -12.21 16.38
CA PHE A 263 7.04 -12.98 15.16
C PHE A 263 8.01 -14.16 15.01
N CYS A 264 8.47 -14.76 16.09
CA CYS A 264 9.38 -15.89 16.03
C CYS A 264 8.97 -17.01 16.99
N GLU A 265 9.43 -18.22 16.67
CA GLU A 265 9.18 -19.42 17.48
C GLU A 265 10.38 -20.37 17.48
N PRO A 266 10.52 -21.25 18.49
CA PRO A 266 11.45 -22.35 18.48
C PRO A 266 10.86 -23.53 17.73
N VAL A 267 11.46 -23.90 16.61
CA VAL A 267 11.07 -25.04 15.78
C VAL A 267 11.96 -26.22 16.09
N LEU A 268 11.40 -27.43 16.32
CA LEU A 268 12.20 -28.62 16.53
C LEU A 268 13.02 -28.93 15.27
N TYR A 269 14.33 -28.75 15.34
CA TYR A 269 15.26 -29.08 14.27
C TYR A 269 15.53 -30.60 14.21
N ARG A 270 15.95 -31.17 15.34
CA ARG A 270 16.17 -32.62 15.46
C ARG A 270 16.14 -33.09 16.90
N THR A 271 16.03 -34.40 17.07
CA THR A 271 16.27 -35.10 18.35
C THR A 271 17.54 -35.90 18.19
N THR A 272 18.48 -35.78 19.14
CA THR A 272 19.73 -36.54 19.15
C THR A 272 19.46 -38.03 19.50
N VAL A 273 20.46 -38.86 19.33
CA VAL A 273 20.38 -40.28 19.70
C VAL A 273 20.10 -40.46 21.20
N ASP A 274 20.60 -39.55 22.02
CA ASP A 274 20.41 -39.54 23.48
C ASP A 274 19.06 -38.92 23.90
N GLY A 275 18.22 -38.55 22.95
CA GLY A 275 16.88 -38.02 23.20
C GLY A 275 16.85 -36.51 23.49
N GLU A 276 17.96 -35.78 23.36
CA GLU A 276 17.98 -34.33 23.48
C GLU A 276 17.31 -33.68 22.26
N ARG A 277 16.49 -32.67 22.54
CA ARG A 277 15.84 -31.89 21.51
C ARG A 277 16.63 -30.62 21.20
N ILE A 278 16.93 -30.42 19.93
CA ILE A 278 17.59 -29.22 19.41
C ILE A 278 16.58 -28.46 18.59
N TYR A 279 16.43 -27.18 18.90
CA TYR A 279 15.51 -26.28 18.22
C TYR A 279 16.27 -25.29 17.37
N GLU A 280 15.60 -24.75 16.36
CA GLU A 280 16.07 -23.59 15.58
C GLU A 280 15.11 -22.42 15.77
N LEU A 281 15.64 -21.20 15.77
CA LEU A 281 14.85 -19.98 15.81
C LEU A 281 14.34 -19.67 14.41
N ARG A 282 13.02 -19.55 14.25
CA ARG A 282 12.40 -19.24 12.97
C ARG A 282 11.44 -18.07 13.12
N TYR A 283 11.45 -17.19 12.12
CA TYR A 283 10.51 -16.06 12.05
C TYR A 283 9.36 -16.39 11.10
N PHE A 284 8.13 -16.04 11.48
CA PHE A 284 6.95 -16.18 10.62
C PHE A 284 7.11 -15.27 9.41
N ASN A 285 6.95 -15.78 8.20
CA ASN A 285 7.10 -15.03 6.97
C ASN A 285 6.17 -15.52 5.86
N GLU A 286 5.98 -14.67 4.83
CA GLU A 286 5.08 -14.94 3.72
C GLU A 286 5.72 -15.79 2.62
N SER A 287 7.05 -15.78 2.53
CA SER A 287 7.78 -16.33 1.38
C SER A 287 7.93 -17.84 1.38
N VAL A 288 7.69 -18.51 2.50
CA VAL A 288 7.82 -19.96 2.62
C VAL A 288 6.57 -20.56 3.24
N SER A 289 6.12 -21.66 2.69
CA SER A 289 5.06 -22.48 3.31
C SER A 289 5.62 -23.11 4.59
N HIS A 290 5.54 -22.37 5.69
CA HIS A 290 5.95 -22.88 7.00
C HIS A 290 4.87 -23.81 7.56
N PRO A 291 5.24 -24.99 8.06
CA PRO A 291 4.32 -25.80 8.87
C PRO A 291 3.95 -25.11 10.19
N HIS A 292 4.62 -24.03 10.56
CA HIS A 292 4.53 -23.33 11.83
C HIS A 292 3.79 -21.97 11.76
N ARG A 293 2.97 -21.75 10.73
CA ARG A 293 2.05 -20.59 10.66
C ARG A 293 0.90 -20.65 11.66
N THR A 294 0.86 -21.68 12.48
CA THR A 294 -0.20 -21.87 13.46
C THR A 294 0.31 -21.50 14.85
N ASP A 295 -0.50 -20.80 15.62
CA ASP A 295 -0.23 -20.56 17.01
C ASP A 295 -0.29 -21.89 17.83
N ILE A 296 -0.09 -21.78 19.15
CA ILE A 296 -0.11 -22.92 20.07
C ILE A 296 -1.44 -23.72 20.01
N ASP A 297 -2.54 -23.03 19.70
CA ASP A 297 -3.89 -23.60 19.63
C ASP A 297 -4.25 -24.09 18.21
N GLY A 298 -3.33 -24.02 17.27
CA GLY A 298 -3.54 -24.43 15.87
C GLY A 298 -4.17 -23.34 14.99
N ARG A 299 -4.28 -22.10 15.48
CA ARG A 299 -4.73 -20.95 14.69
C ARG A 299 -3.58 -20.39 13.86
N ILE A 300 -3.89 -19.72 12.76
CA ILE A 300 -2.88 -19.04 11.96
C ILE A 300 -2.31 -17.86 12.78
N ALA A 301 -0.98 -17.80 12.89
CA ALA A 301 -0.30 -16.72 13.60
C ALA A 301 -0.67 -15.34 13.02
N PRO A 302 -1.04 -14.38 13.85
CA PRO A 302 -1.38 -13.04 13.39
C PRO A 302 -0.10 -12.28 12.99
N GLY A 303 -0.05 -11.79 11.79
CA GLY A 303 1.08 -11.05 11.28
C GLY A 303 2.27 -11.93 10.87
N MET A 304 2.98 -11.49 9.86
CA MET A 304 4.15 -12.19 9.33
C MET A 304 5.14 -11.16 8.80
N LEU A 305 6.43 -11.50 8.84
CA LEU A 305 7.48 -10.73 8.19
C LEU A 305 7.48 -11.02 6.67
N TYR A 306 8.18 -10.20 5.90
CA TYR A 306 8.33 -10.43 4.47
C TYR A 306 9.22 -11.64 4.18
N PHE A 307 10.34 -11.76 4.90
CA PHE A 307 11.21 -12.94 4.92
C PHE A 307 11.73 -13.19 6.34
N ASP A 308 12.32 -14.36 6.57
CA ASP A 308 12.97 -14.73 7.83
C ASP A 308 14.39 -14.12 7.89
N PRO A 309 14.65 -13.08 8.72
CA PRO A 309 15.95 -12.42 8.80
C PRO A 309 17.02 -13.26 9.55
N GLY A 310 16.62 -14.35 10.20
CA GLY A 310 17.50 -15.32 10.85
C GLY A 310 17.86 -16.51 9.98
N TRP A 311 17.33 -16.57 8.74
CA TRP A 311 17.48 -17.71 7.86
C TRP A 311 18.35 -17.40 6.65
N ASN A 312 19.34 -18.24 6.39
CA ASN A 312 20.29 -18.03 5.29
C ASN A 312 19.69 -18.43 3.92
N LEU A 313 18.69 -19.32 3.94
CA LEU A 313 18.00 -19.84 2.75
C LEU A 313 16.66 -19.14 2.49
N TYR A 314 16.55 -17.83 2.66
CA TYR A 314 15.32 -17.17 2.25
C TYR A 314 15.15 -17.31 0.73
N GLN A 315 14.09 -17.97 0.31
CA GLN A 315 13.78 -18.18 -1.10
C GLN A 315 12.78 -17.16 -1.58
N TYR A 316 13.12 -16.55 -2.70
CA TYR A 316 12.22 -15.77 -3.51
C TYR A 316 11.52 -16.66 -4.51
N GLY A 317 10.20 -16.71 -4.39
CA GLY A 317 9.27 -17.02 -5.46
C GLY A 317 9.39 -18.37 -6.15
N SER A 318 8.24 -18.98 -6.29
CA SER A 318 7.87 -20.14 -7.09
C SER A 318 8.41 -21.50 -6.67
N SER A 319 7.49 -22.21 -6.14
CA SER A 319 7.39 -23.67 -6.11
C SER A 319 8.26 -24.36 -7.17
N GLY A 320 9.18 -25.19 -6.72
CA GLY A 320 9.53 -26.38 -7.45
C GLY A 320 10.93 -26.50 -8.00
N THR A 321 11.79 -25.52 -7.90
CA THR A 321 13.21 -25.69 -8.19
C THR A 321 14.05 -25.30 -6.99
N ASN A 322 14.32 -26.26 -6.13
CA ASN A 322 15.43 -26.20 -5.17
C ASN A 322 16.75 -26.22 -5.94
N SER A 323 17.07 -25.18 -6.71
CA SER A 323 18.43 -25.01 -7.16
C SER A 323 19.20 -24.35 -6.04
N ASN A 324 20.20 -25.04 -5.50
CA ASN A 324 21.13 -24.53 -4.49
C ASN A 324 21.74 -23.16 -4.90
N ASN A 325 21.61 -22.77 -6.14
CA ASN A 325 22.16 -21.55 -6.69
C ASN A 325 21.29 -20.29 -6.42
N ALA A 326 20.04 -20.42 -6.03
CA ALA A 326 19.17 -19.25 -5.86
C ALA A 326 19.58 -18.40 -4.63
N TYR A 327 19.99 -19.03 -3.53
CA TYR A 327 20.48 -18.33 -2.34
C TYR A 327 21.95 -17.88 -2.45
N GLU A 328 22.72 -18.44 -3.38
CA GLU A 328 24.09 -18.02 -3.64
C GLU A 328 24.19 -16.80 -4.56
N GLY A 329 23.12 -16.47 -5.29
CA GLY A 329 23.09 -15.36 -6.27
C GLY A 329 22.93 -13.97 -5.68
N ASP A 330 22.18 -13.82 -4.60
CA ASP A 330 21.94 -12.54 -3.92
C ASP A 330 21.69 -12.78 -2.43
N MET A 331 21.49 -11.68 -1.68
CA MET A 331 21.17 -11.66 -0.26
C MET A 331 20.02 -10.68 -0.04
N ALA A 332 19.58 -10.53 1.21
CA ALA A 332 18.61 -9.53 1.61
C ALA A 332 19.28 -8.24 2.13
N ALA A 333 18.46 -7.24 2.37
CA ALA A 333 18.84 -6.04 3.10
C ALA A 333 17.75 -5.65 4.09
N MET A 334 18.11 -5.08 5.22
CA MET A 334 17.21 -4.50 6.19
C MET A 334 17.65 -3.07 6.51
N PHE A 335 16.69 -2.15 6.49
CA PHE A 335 16.88 -0.77 6.93
C PHE A 335 16.28 -0.63 8.33
N VAL A 336 17.10 -0.69 9.37
CA VAL A 336 16.62 -0.81 10.74
C VAL A 336 16.78 0.52 11.47
N PRO A 337 15.68 1.16 11.89
CA PRO A 337 15.71 2.42 12.62
C PRO A 337 16.32 2.23 14.02
N THR A 338 17.11 3.22 14.44
CA THR A 338 17.65 3.25 15.79
C THR A 338 16.56 3.48 16.82
N ASN A 339 16.86 3.21 18.10
CA ASN A 339 15.90 3.45 19.19
C ASN A 339 15.45 4.91 19.24
N GLU A 340 16.35 5.85 18.93
CA GLU A 340 16.04 7.27 18.85
C GLU A 340 15.03 7.56 17.74
N ALA A 341 15.25 6.99 16.54
CA ALA A 341 14.32 7.13 15.42
C ALA A 341 12.96 6.50 15.72
N MET A 342 12.95 5.34 16.40
CA MET A 342 11.71 4.68 16.83
C MET A 342 10.94 5.52 17.86
N ALA A 343 11.66 6.18 18.78
CA ALA A 343 11.05 7.06 19.81
C ALA A 343 10.55 8.38 19.22
N GLU A 344 11.21 8.93 18.21
CA GLU A 344 10.75 10.12 17.48
C GLU A 344 9.47 9.82 16.67
N TYR A 345 9.45 8.70 15.99
CA TYR A 345 8.28 8.26 15.23
C TYR A 345 7.07 7.97 16.10
N PHE A 346 7.24 7.17 17.16
CA PHE A 346 6.18 6.73 18.07
C PHE A 346 6.22 7.57 19.34
N SER A 347 5.61 8.74 19.29
CA SER A 347 5.67 9.71 20.40
C SER A 347 4.37 10.47 20.62
N ALA A 348 4.28 11.15 21.75
CA ALA A 348 3.16 12.03 22.09
C ALA A 348 3.17 13.36 21.34
N ASP A 349 4.19 13.64 20.52
CA ASP A 349 4.21 14.85 19.70
C ASP A 349 3.17 14.71 18.57
N PRO A 350 2.17 15.60 18.46
CA PRO A 350 1.17 15.55 17.38
C PRO A 350 1.76 15.62 15.97
N ASN A 351 2.99 16.12 15.83
CA ASN A 351 3.67 16.18 14.53
C ASN A 351 4.47 14.90 14.22
N ALA A 352 4.55 13.96 15.14
CA ALA A 352 5.22 12.68 14.89
C ALA A 352 4.43 11.85 13.87
N GLU A 353 5.10 11.28 12.90
CA GLU A 353 4.45 10.54 11.79
C GLU A 353 3.63 9.33 12.28
N GLY A 354 4.00 8.73 13.41
CA GLY A 354 3.30 7.62 14.06
C GLY A 354 2.50 8.02 15.31
N HIS A 355 2.17 9.31 15.44
CA HIS A 355 1.40 9.81 16.59
C HIS A 355 0.03 9.12 16.74
N ASP A 356 -0.67 8.90 15.65
CA ASP A 356 -1.96 8.18 15.62
C ASP A 356 -1.85 6.76 16.20
N ILE A 357 -0.75 6.04 15.89
CA ILE A 357 -0.47 4.73 16.49
C ILE A 357 -0.17 4.88 17.98
N TYR A 358 0.67 5.87 18.37
CA TYR A 358 1.00 6.14 19.76
C TYR A 358 -0.25 6.39 20.61
N GLU A 359 -1.14 7.25 20.14
CA GLU A 359 -2.36 7.64 20.86
C GLU A 359 -3.36 6.48 20.94
N SER A 360 -3.63 5.81 19.84
CA SER A 360 -4.58 4.68 19.76
C SER A 360 -4.22 3.51 20.67
N PHE A 361 -2.93 3.32 20.98
CA PHE A 361 -2.45 2.19 21.79
C PHE A 361 -1.79 2.61 23.10
N GLY A 362 -2.10 3.80 23.58
CA GLY A 362 -1.71 4.28 24.93
C GLY A 362 -0.21 4.42 25.12
N GLY A 363 0.54 4.71 24.05
CA GLY A 363 1.98 5.02 24.11
C GLY A 363 2.89 3.81 24.36
N SER A 364 2.39 2.59 24.18
CA SER A 364 3.20 1.37 24.34
C SER A 364 3.18 0.49 23.08
N TRP A 365 4.36 0.13 22.60
CA TRP A 365 4.51 -0.82 21.52
C TRP A 365 3.89 -2.19 21.84
N ASP A 366 3.83 -2.60 23.09
CA ASP A 366 3.23 -3.88 23.49
C ASP A 366 1.72 -3.95 23.23
N ASN A 367 1.07 -2.79 23.21
CA ASN A 367 -0.36 -2.70 22.93
C ASN A 367 -0.67 -2.62 21.43
N VAL A 368 0.33 -2.34 20.58
CA VAL A 368 0.16 -2.24 19.12
C VAL A 368 -0.16 -3.63 18.57
N PRO A 369 -1.26 -3.81 17.82
CA PRO A 369 -1.63 -5.10 17.21
C PRO A 369 -0.52 -5.69 16.33
N ASP A 370 -0.41 -7.01 16.33
CA ASP A 370 0.61 -7.73 15.56
C ASP A 370 0.57 -7.39 14.07
N GLN A 371 -0.62 -7.16 13.51
CA GLN A 371 -0.73 -6.81 12.09
C GLN A 371 -0.05 -5.47 11.77
N ILE A 372 -0.24 -4.45 12.62
CA ILE A 372 0.37 -3.12 12.44
C ILE A 372 1.89 -3.21 12.61
N ALA A 373 2.34 -3.92 13.66
CA ALA A 373 3.77 -4.14 13.89
C ALA A 373 4.43 -4.93 12.73
N ALA A 374 3.78 -5.96 12.22
CA ALA A 374 4.26 -6.74 11.07
C ALA A 374 4.35 -5.90 9.80
N ASP A 375 3.34 -5.10 9.50
CA ASP A 375 3.33 -4.22 8.33
C ASP A 375 4.48 -3.20 8.40
N LEU A 376 4.73 -2.64 9.58
CA LEU A 376 5.87 -1.76 9.81
C LEU A 376 7.20 -2.49 9.54
N LEU A 377 7.39 -3.66 10.17
CA LEU A 377 8.62 -4.44 10.03
C LEU A 377 8.88 -4.87 8.59
N LYS A 378 7.84 -5.30 7.85
CA LYS A 378 7.94 -5.69 6.43
C LYS A 378 8.48 -4.57 5.56
N ASN A 379 8.07 -3.33 5.82
CA ASN A 379 8.48 -2.19 5.01
C ASN A 379 9.96 -1.83 5.19
N HIS A 380 10.61 -2.38 6.21
CA HIS A 380 12.05 -2.28 6.46
C HIS A 380 12.86 -3.44 5.87
N GLN A 381 12.21 -4.40 5.21
CA GLN A 381 12.81 -5.60 4.64
C GLN A 381 12.82 -5.55 3.11
N LEU A 382 14.01 -5.70 2.51
CA LEU A 382 14.20 -5.73 1.07
C LEU A 382 14.89 -7.03 0.66
N SER A 383 14.37 -7.68 -0.36
CA SER A 383 14.77 -9.01 -0.80
C SER A 383 16.06 -9.09 -1.58
N SER A 384 16.63 -7.97 -1.93
CA SER A 384 17.85 -7.89 -2.72
C SER A 384 18.87 -6.98 -2.04
N PHE A 385 20.03 -7.54 -1.72
CA PHE A 385 21.19 -6.77 -1.28
C PHE A 385 21.69 -5.86 -2.40
N VAL A 386 21.83 -6.41 -3.60
CA VAL A 386 22.41 -5.70 -4.75
C VAL A 386 21.62 -4.44 -5.08
N ASN A 387 20.28 -4.57 -5.11
CA ASN A 387 19.39 -3.45 -5.40
C ASN A 387 19.20 -2.50 -4.21
N SER A 388 19.79 -2.80 -3.05
CA SER A 388 19.65 -2.03 -1.81
C SER A 388 20.94 -1.36 -1.38
N THR A 389 21.94 -1.28 -2.26
CA THR A 389 23.20 -0.57 -2.00
C THR A 389 23.02 0.94 -2.16
N PRO A 390 23.89 1.78 -1.54
CA PRO A 390 23.77 3.24 -1.57
C PRO A 390 23.64 3.87 -2.95
N SER A 391 24.27 3.28 -3.98
CA SER A 391 24.11 3.72 -5.36
C SER A 391 22.68 3.55 -5.91
N HIS A 392 21.84 2.70 -5.29
CA HIS A 392 20.48 2.41 -5.68
C HIS A 392 19.41 3.07 -4.78
N PHE A 393 19.80 3.78 -3.72
CA PHE A 393 18.84 4.36 -2.75
C PHE A 393 17.75 5.23 -3.40
N GLY A 394 18.09 5.96 -4.47
CA GLY A 394 17.09 6.77 -5.21
C GLY A 394 16.07 5.98 -6.02
N THR A 395 16.18 4.66 -6.08
CA THR A 395 15.27 3.77 -6.84
C THR A 395 14.54 2.76 -5.96
N LEU A 396 14.79 2.80 -4.65
CA LEU A 396 14.15 1.86 -3.72
C LEU A 396 12.66 2.11 -3.63
N LYS A 397 11.91 1.02 -3.71
CA LYS A 397 10.47 1.01 -3.58
C LYS A 397 10.06 0.22 -2.35
N ASP A 398 9.01 0.68 -1.70
CA ASP A 398 8.34 -0.06 -0.64
C ASP A 398 7.50 -1.22 -1.20
N MET A 399 6.87 -1.99 -0.34
CA MET A 399 6.00 -3.11 -0.71
C MET A 399 4.80 -2.70 -1.59
N ALA A 400 4.41 -1.42 -1.54
CA ALA A 400 3.33 -0.86 -2.35
C ALA A 400 3.83 -0.25 -3.68
N GLY A 401 5.15 -0.27 -3.93
CA GLY A 401 5.77 0.26 -5.15
C GLY A 401 6.08 1.76 -5.12
N TYR A 402 6.01 2.41 -3.96
CA TYR A 402 6.33 3.82 -3.79
C TYR A 402 7.79 4.02 -3.37
N ASP A 403 8.32 5.22 -3.63
CA ASP A 403 9.69 5.57 -3.25
C ASP A 403 9.86 5.55 -1.73
N MET A 404 10.87 4.83 -1.24
CA MET A 404 11.19 4.78 0.19
C MET A 404 11.86 6.05 0.71
N GLU A 405 12.30 6.93 -0.20
CA GLU A 405 12.94 8.22 0.11
C GLU A 405 14.13 8.10 1.07
N ILE A 406 14.89 7.01 0.93
CA ILE A 406 16.13 6.78 1.67
C ILE A 406 17.28 7.55 1.00
N LYS A 407 18.08 8.22 1.83
CA LYS A 407 19.32 8.92 1.42
C LYS A 407 20.48 8.44 2.28
N GLU A 408 21.69 8.71 1.81
CA GLU A 408 22.91 8.36 2.58
C GLU A 408 22.94 9.01 3.95
N ASP A 409 22.47 10.25 4.09
CA ASP A 409 22.39 10.97 5.36
C ASP A 409 21.46 10.28 6.39
N ASN A 410 20.64 9.37 5.93
CA ASN A 410 19.82 8.55 6.82
C ASN A 410 20.59 7.37 7.41
N ILE A 411 21.76 7.00 6.86
CA ILE A 411 22.53 5.86 7.32
C ILE A 411 23.49 6.27 8.43
N VAL A 412 23.27 5.75 9.62
CA VAL A 412 24.13 5.97 10.79
C VAL A 412 25.06 4.80 11.09
N GLY A 413 24.95 3.73 10.34
CA GLY A 413 25.83 2.56 10.42
C GLY A 413 25.41 1.48 9.43
N SER A 414 26.29 0.50 9.20
CA SER A 414 26.00 -0.66 8.37
C SER A 414 26.69 -1.89 8.92
N TYR A 415 26.10 -3.05 8.71
CA TYR A 415 26.66 -4.34 9.09
C TYR A 415 26.39 -5.38 8.01
N VAL A 416 27.44 -5.96 7.46
CA VAL A 416 27.33 -7.07 6.51
C VAL A 416 27.21 -8.36 7.29
N ALA A 417 26.02 -8.91 7.30
CA ALA A 417 25.69 -10.21 7.87
C ALA A 417 25.97 -11.33 6.87
N ARG A 418 25.96 -12.58 7.32
CA ARG A 418 26.15 -13.74 6.43
C ARG A 418 24.98 -13.98 5.45
N ASN A 419 23.81 -13.41 5.72
CA ASN A 419 22.61 -13.55 4.90
C ASN A 419 22.08 -12.23 4.34
N GLY A 420 22.80 -11.12 4.52
CA GLY A 420 22.37 -9.82 4.03
C GLY A 420 23.17 -8.66 4.59
N ILE A 421 22.61 -7.45 4.45
CA ILE A 421 23.15 -6.24 5.07
C ILE A 421 22.09 -5.61 5.96
N VAL A 422 22.51 -5.08 7.10
CA VAL A 422 21.69 -4.25 7.98
C VAL A 422 22.21 -2.82 7.90
N TYR A 423 21.38 -1.89 7.42
CA TYR A 423 21.63 -0.47 7.52
C TYR A 423 20.91 0.06 8.78
N LEU A 424 21.68 0.69 9.67
CA LEU A 424 21.10 1.43 10.78
C LEU A 424 20.68 2.79 10.27
N ILE A 425 19.42 3.15 10.47
CA ILE A 425 18.88 4.41 9.93
C ILE A 425 18.31 5.30 11.04
N ASN A 426 18.37 6.62 10.79
CA ASN A 426 17.89 7.66 11.71
C ASN A 426 16.44 8.07 11.48
N LYS A 427 15.67 7.29 10.72
CA LYS A 427 14.23 7.49 10.52
C LYS A 427 13.50 6.16 10.41
N VAL A 428 12.22 6.14 10.73
CA VAL A 428 11.34 4.99 10.47
C VAL A 428 10.84 5.06 9.02
N LEU A 429 10.57 3.92 8.40
CA LEU A 429 9.99 3.78 7.06
C LEU A 429 8.59 3.17 7.19
N PRO A 430 7.58 3.94 7.57
CA PRO A 430 6.24 3.39 7.72
C PRO A 430 5.66 3.03 6.35
N PRO A 431 4.83 1.98 6.28
CA PRO A 431 4.10 1.65 5.06
C PRO A 431 3.25 2.82 4.59
N LEU A 432 3.06 2.91 3.28
CA LEU A 432 2.26 3.96 2.65
C LEU A 432 0.87 4.12 3.27
N ASP A 433 0.23 3.00 3.62
CA ASP A 433 -1.10 3.01 4.21
C ASP A 433 -1.16 3.82 5.51
N TYR A 434 -0.10 3.76 6.33
CA TYR A 434 -0.02 4.52 7.59
C TYR A 434 0.48 5.96 7.42
N ARG A 435 1.19 6.26 6.33
CA ARG A 435 1.60 7.62 5.93
C ARG A 435 0.49 8.42 5.26
N SER A 436 -0.51 7.75 4.71
CA SER A 436 -1.63 8.36 4.00
C SER A 436 -2.80 8.64 4.93
N VAL A 437 -3.81 9.35 4.41
CA VAL A 437 -5.07 9.60 5.12
C VAL A 437 -5.83 8.33 5.53
N MET A 438 -5.37 7.16 5.12
CA MET A 438 -5.92 5.89 5.60
C MET A 438 -5.34 5.45 6.95
N GLY A 439 -4.17 5.97 7.34
CA GLY A 439 -3.46 5.54 8.55
C GLY A 439 -4.35 5.53 9.79
N PRO A 440 -4.96 6.67 10.17
CA PRO A 440 -5.84 6.73 11.32
C PRO A 440 -7.00 5.71 11.27
N VAL A 441 -7.58 5.49 10.08
CA VAL A 441 -8.68 4.51 9.90
C VAL A 441 -8.20 3.07 10.09
N LYS A 442 -6.97 2.76 9.73
CA LYS A 442 -6.40 1.41 9.92
C LYS A 442 -6.02 1.14 11.36
N VAL A 443 -5.67 2.18 12.09
CA VAL A 443 -5.15 2.11 13.45
C VAL A 443 -6.28 2.12 14.48
N ASP A 444 -7.26 3.02 14.33
CA ASP A 444 -8.30 3.27 15.32
C ASP A 444 -9.31 2.12 15.39
N GLN A 445 -9.48 1.59 16.61
CA GLN A 445 -10.45 0.53 16.88
C GLN A 445 -11.92 1.00 16.80
N GLY A 446 -12.16 2.30 16.83
CA GLY A 446 -13.48 2.92 16.64
C GLY A 446 -13.85 3.14 15.17
N LEU A 447 -13.00 2.78 14.20
CA LEU A 447 -13.20 2.96 12.76
C LEU A 447 -13.20 1.65 11.97
N LYS A 448 -13.55 0.53 12.60
CA LYS A 448 -13.53 -0.80 11.96
C LYS A 448 -14.46 -0.90 10.75
N ILE A 449 -15.62 -0.24 10.80
CA ILE A 449 -16.57 -0.23 9.67
C ILE A 449 -15.92 0.48 8.48
N PHE A 450 -15.32 1.66 8.67
CA PHE A 450 -14.62 2.38 7.60
C PHE A 450 -13.43 1.58 7.06
N ASN A 451 -12.62 0.98 7.94
CA ASN A 451 -11.47 0.16 7.55
C ASN A 451 -11.89 -1.03 6.66
N LEU A 452 -12.92 -1.77 7.07
CA LEU A 452 -13.47 -2.87 6.26
C LEU A 452 -14.09 -2.36 4.95
N ALA A 453 -14.85 -1.26 5.01
CA ALA A 453 -15.50 -0.68 3.83
C ALA A 453 -14.50 -0.26 2.76
N MET A 454 -13.34 0.29 3.13
CA MET A 454 -12.28 0.66 2.18
C MET A 454 -11.59 -0.55 1.54
N GLY A 455 -11.67 -1.72 2.16
CA GLY A 455 -10.92 -2.91 1.77
C GLY A 455 -11.44 -3.62 0.52
N ASP A 456 -10.72 -4.67 0.12
CA ASP A 456 -10.95 -5.42 -1.13
C ASP A 456 -12.30 -6.15 -1.16
N ASN A 457 -12.80 -6.55 0.00
CA ASN A 457 -14.06 -7.29 0.11
C ASN A 457 -15.31 -6.41 -0.05
N TYR A 458 -15.15 -5.08 -0.04
CA TYR A 458 -16.26 -4.12 -0.16
C TYR A 458 -16.05 -3.13 -1.31
N CYS A 459 -15.45 -1.96 -1.02
CA CYS A 459 -15.43 -0.84 -1.97
C CYS A 459 -14.09 -0.67 -2.71
N GLN A 460 -13.03 -1.35 -2.31
CA GLN A 460 -11.66 -1.22 -2.86
C GLN A 460 -11.15 0.25 -2.88
N PHE A 461 -11.66 1.07 -1.98
CA PHE A 461 -11.44 2.51 -1.96
C PHE A 461 -10.02 2.89 -1.52
N GLN A 462 -9.34 1.98 -0.81
CA GLN A 462 -7.97 2.14 -0.36
C GLN A 462 -6.99 2.46 -1.51
N TYR A 463 -7.20 1.90 -2.70
CA TYR A 463 -6.33 2.16 -3.85
C TYR A 463 -6.38 3.61 -4.32
N TYR A 464 -7.54 4.25 -4.16
CA TYR A 464 -7.69 5.66 -4.48
C TYR A 464 -6.97 6.58 -3.50
N LEU A 465 -7.09 6.31 -2.19
CA LEU A 465 -6.52 7.13 -1.13
C LEU A 465 -4.99 6.99 -0.97
N ARG A 466 -4.37 5.98 -1.59
CA ARG A 466 -2.92 5.77 -1.57
C ARG A 466 -2.11 6.78 -2.39
N SER A 467 -2.75 7.61 -3.23
CA SER A 467 -2.04 8.56 -4.08
C SER A 467 -1.36 9.66 -3.25
N LEU A 468 -0.03 9.64 -3.19
CA LEU A 468 0.77 10.70 -2.57
C LEU A 468 0.91 11.96 -3.45
N LYS A 469 0.40 11.92 -4.69
CA LYS A 469 0.39 13.07 -5.62
C LYS A 469 -0.89 13.89 -5.55
N SER A 470 -1.85 13.45 -4.77
CA SER A 470 -3.14 14.11 -4.55
C SER A 470 -3.24 14.48 -3.09
N THR A 471 -3.84 15.62 -2.79
CA THR A 471 -4.19 15.99 -1.42
C THR A 471 -5.62 15.57 -1.15
N PHE A 472 -5.85 14.92 -0.01
CA PHE A 472 -7.16 14.47 0.43
C PHE A 472 -7.53 15.07 1.78
N ASN A 473 -8.79 15.42 1.95
CA ASN A 473 -9.41 15.62 3.25
C ASN A 473 -10.44 14.51 3.41
N PHE A 474 -10.10 13.52 4.23
CA PHE A 474 -10.89 12.32 4.41
C PHE A 474 -11.67 12.41 5.71
N PHE A 475 -12.99 12.59 5.60
CA PHE A 475 -13.90 12.63 6.72
C PHE A 475 -14.36 11.22 7.05
N VAL A 476 -14.18 10.78 8.28
CA VAL A 476 -14.51 9.42 8.71
C VAL A 476 -15.45 9.45 9.90
N THR A 477 -16.48 8.64 9.86
CA THR A 477 -17.47 8.57 10.93
C THR A 477 -17.13 7.41 11.86
N LEU A 478 -17.01 7.67 13.16
CA LEU A 478 -16.79 6.60 14.14
C LEU A 478 -17.94 5.58 14.12
N ASP A 479 -17.60 4.32 14.38
CA ASP A 479 -18.53 3.18 14.30
C ASP A 479 -19.83 3.39 15.11
N GLU A 480 -19.75 4.05 16.28
CA GLU A 480 -20.90 4.36 17.13
C GLU A 480 -21.87 5.36 16.51
N TYR A 481 -21.38 6.18 15.56
CA TYR A 481 -22.17 7.18 14.82
C TYR A 481 -22.53 6.76 13.39
N MET A 482 -22.19 5.53 12.98
CA MET A 482 -22.56 4.97 11.68
C MET A 482 -24.03 4.57 11.61
N LYS A 483 -24.92 5.52 11.94
CA LYS A 483 -26.35 5.36 12.11
C LYS A 483 -27.13 6.41 11.32
N ASP A 484 -28.43 6.19 11.24
CA ASP A 484 -29.37 7.12 10.62
C ASP A 484 -29.07 7.49 9.15
N TYR A 485 -28.43 6.60 8.40
CA TYR A 485 -28.21 6.83 6.96
C TYR A 485 -29.54 6.64 6.21
N LEU A 486 -30.14 7.75 5.75
CA LEU A 486 -31.30 7.71 4.90
C LEU A 486 -30.91 7.18 3.51
N ASP A 487 -31.48 6.03 3.13
CA ASP A 487 -31.21 5.43 1.84
C ASP A 487 -31.77 6.31 0.70
N PRO A 488 -30.92 6.91 -0.15
CA PRO A 488 -31.38 7.80 -1.20
C PRO A 488 -32.23 7.10 -2.26
N ILE A 489 -32.11 5.78 -2.39
CA ILE A 489 -32.99 5.00 -3.31
C ILE A 489 -34.39 4.87 -2.77
N SER A 490 -34.57 4.79 -1.47
CA SER A 490 -35.86 4.68 -0.82
C SER A 490 -36.54 6.04 -0.58
N ALA A 491 -35.74 7.11 -0.55
CA ALA A 491 -36.23 8.47 -0.35
C ALA A 491 -37.08 8.92 -1.57
N GLY A 492 -38.24 9.52 -1.30
CA GLY A 492 -39.12 9.99 -2.37
C GLY A 492 -40.10 8.95 -2.91
N TYR A 493 -40.05 7.73 -2.46
CA TYR A 493 -40.98 6.69 -2.85
C TYR A 493 -42.23 6.67 -1.96
N SER A 494 -43.37 7.01 -2.50
CA SER A 494 -44.66 6.89 -1.80
C SER A 494 -45.31 5.55 -2.19
N GLY A 495 -45.53 4.66 -1.22
CA GLY A 495 -46.49 3.57 -1.35
C GLY A 495 -46.01 2.14 -1.03
N VAL A 496 -44.98 1.61 -1.58
CA VAL A 496 -44.60 0.18 -1.36
C VAL A 496 -43.20 0.03 -0.78
N ARG A 497 -42.32 0.99 -0.95
CA ARG A 497 -41.04 1.08 -0.24
C ARG A 497 -41.08 2.31 0.64
N MET A 498 -41.12 2.09 1.92
CA MET A 498 -41.03 3.15 2.90
C MET A 498 -39.61 3.68 2.90
N ASN A 499 -39.43 4.97 3.15
CA ASN A 499 -38.10 5.53 3.39
C ASN A 499 -37.33 4.67 4.39
N SER A 500 -36.20 4.15 3.99
CA SER A 500 -35.41 3.22 4.79
C SER A 500 -34.21 3.93 5.37
N ILE A 501 -33.93 3.70 6.64
CA ILE A 501 -32.74 4.16 7.35
C ILE A 501 -31.85 2.96 7.62
N TYR A 502 -30.58 3.10 7.34
CA TYR A 502 -29.55 2.10 7.60
C TYR A 502 -28.73 2.51 8.82
N ASP A 503 -28.66 1.61 9.80
CA ASP A 503 -27.74 1.68 10.94
C ASP A 503 -26.68 0.60 10.73
N PHE A 504 -25.47 1.02 10.38
CA PHE A 504 -24.37 0.10 10.13
C PHE A 504 -23.76 -0.36 11.45
N ARG A 505 -23.34 -1.61 11.48
CA ARG A 505 -22.65 -2.20 12.64
C ARG A 505 -21.69 -3.31 12.21
N LEU A 506 -20.72 -3.60 13.07
CA LEU A 506 -19.80 -4.71 12.89
C LEU A 506 -20.40 -5.99 13.51
N ASN A 507 -20.48 -7.07 12.72
CA ASN A 507 -20.68 -8.41 13.24
C ASN A 507 -19.33 -8.98 13.71
N THR A 508 -19.10 -8.99 15.01
CA THR A 508 -17.82 -9.38 15.61
C THR A 508 -17.51 -10.88 15.44
N ASN A 509 -18.53 -11.74 15.23
CA ASN A 509 -18.33 -13.16 15.03
C ASN A 509 -17.76 -13.50 13.64
N THR A 510 -18.17 -12.74 12.64
CA THR A 510 -17.80 -12.96 11.23
C THR A 510 -16.84 -11.91 10.70
N ASN A 511 -16.55 -10.90 11.49
CA ASN A 511 -15.77 -9.70 11.09
C ASN A 511 -16.29 -9.09 9.78
N THR A 512 -17.61 -8.91 9.68
CA THR A 512 -18.28 -8.36 8.50
C THR A 512 -19.16 -7.18 8.86
N ILE A 513 -19.40 -6.28 7.90
CA ILE A 513 -20.34 -5.17 8.07
C ILE A 513 -21.75 -5.68 7.80
N GLU A 514 -22.69 -5.32 8.66
CA GLU A 514 -24.14 -5.50 8.47
C GLU A 514 -24.88 -4.19 8.78
N ALA A 515 -26.07 -4.03 8.27
CA ALA A 515 -26.91 -2.87 8.56
C ALA A 515 -28.30 -3.31 9.03
N VAL A 516 -28.77 -2.73 10.13
CA VAL A 516 -30.17 -2.81 10.54
C VAL A 516 -30.94 -1.79 9.72
N VAL A 517 -31.95 -2.26 8.97
CA VAL A 517 -32.75 -1.39 8.13
C VAL A 517 -34.05 -1.06 8.89
N ARG A 518 -34.36 0.23 9.05
CA ARG A 518 -35.54 0.73 9.74
C ARG A 518 -36.43 1.53 8.79
N ASN A 519 -37.72 1.54 9.08
CA ASN A 519 -38.65 2.46 8.47
C ASN A 519 -38.45 3.88 9.02
N ALA A 520 -38.17 4.86 8.16
CA ALA A 520 -37.92 6.24 8.59
C ALA A 520 -39.16 6.91 9.26
N ALA A 521 -40.39 6.48 8.95
CA ALA A 521 -41.58 7.06 9.50
C ALA A 521 -42.00 6.47 10.86
N THR A 522 -41.81 5.17 11.05
CA THR A 522 -42.23 4.47 12.28
C THR A 522 -41.07 4.11 13.20
N GLY A 523 -39.84 4.09 12.71
CA GLY A 523 -38.69 3.61 13.43
C GLY A 523 -38.52 2.09 13.53
N ASP A 524 -39.57 1.34 13.05
CA ASP A 524 -39.58 -0.12 13.15
C ASP A 524 -38.50 -0.77 12.28
N SER A 525 -37.90 -1.83 12.79
CA SER A 525 -36.95 -2.63 12.00
C SER A 525 -37.66 -3.38 10.88
N ILE A 526 -37.16 -3.23 9.67
CA ILE A 526 -37.66 -3.92 8.47
C ILE A 526 -36.85 -5.22 8.26
N GLY A 527 -35.62 -5.27 8.73
CA GLY A 527 -34.73 -6.42 8.56
C GLY A 527 -33.26 -6.07 8.75
N ILE A 528 -32.42 -7.07 8.55
CA ILE A 528 -30.95 -6.93 8.59
C ILE A 528 -30.41 -7.18 7.19
N ASN A 529 -29.63 -6.25 6.69
CA ASN A 529 -28.89 -6.39 5.43
C ASN A 529 -27.45 -6.83 5.74
N THR A 530 -27.06 -7.99 5.22
CA THR A 530 -25.74 -8.58 5.44
C THR A 530 -25.00 -8.73 4.12
N SER A 531 -23.66 -8.82 4.18
CA SER A 531 -22.82 -9.05 3.00
C SER A 531 -23.08 -10.38 2.27
N GLY A 532 -23.79 -11.33 2.90
CA GLY A 532 -24.05 -12.66 2.34
C GLY A 532 -25.33 -12.81 1.50
N GLY A 533 -26.29 -11.90 1.62
CA GLY A 533 -27.61 -12.06 0.95
C GLY A 533 -27.89 -11.05 -0.17
N ILE A 534 -27.52 -9.81 0.00
CA ILE A 534 -27.69 -8.71 -0.98
C ILE A 534 -26.43 -7.85 -0.93
N SER A 535 -25.28 -8.45 -1.22
CA SER A 535 -23.96 -7.83 -1.09
C SER A 535 -23.83 -6.49 -1.85
N GLY A 536 -24.45 -6.37 -3.00
CA GLY A 536 -24.41 -5.14 -3.79
C GLY A 536 -25.09 -3.94 -3.13
N ALA A 537 -26.15 -4.14 -2.36
CA ALA A 537 -26.88 -3.03 -1.73
C ALA A 537 -26.05 -2.38 -0.61
N LEU A 538 -25.46 -3.19 0.27
CA LEU A 538 -24.64 -2.71 1.38
C LEU A 538 -23.37 -1.99 0.87
N THR A 539 -22.64 -2.65 -0.04
CA THR A 539 -21.45 -2.09 -0.65
C THR A 539 -21.72 -0.77 -1.36
N SER A 540 -22.84 -0.68 -2.07
CA SER A 540 -23.21 0.55 -2.78
C SER A 540 -23.46 1.74 -1.83
N ARG A 541 -24.09 1.52 -0.67
CA ARG A 541 -24.31 2.58 0.35
C ARG A 541 -23.00 2.98 1.01
N LEU A 542 -22.13 2.02 1.32
CA LEU A 542 -20.79 2.32 1.83
C LEU A 542 -19.94 3.09 0.81
N THR A 543 -20.01 2.72 -0.47
CA THR A 543 -19.32 3.46 -1.55
C THR A 543 -19.84 4.90 -1.65
N ASP A 544 -21.15 5.10 -1.51
CA ASP A 544 -21.74 6.43 -1.50
C ASP A 544 -21.20 7.26 -0.32
N ILE A 545 -21.19 6.70 0.89
CA ILE A 545 -20.65 7.36 2.08
C ILE A 545 -19.17 7.73 1.87
N LEU A 546 -18.34 6.81 1.42
CA LEU A 546 -16.91 7.06 1.16
C LEU A 546 -16.70 8.19 0.15
N ASN A 547 -17.48 8.21 -0.95
CA ASN A 547 -17.41 9.26 -1.95
C ASN A 547 -17.84 10.62 -1.41
N GLN A 548 -18.87 10.67 -0.56
CA GLN A 548 -19.38 11.90 0.03
C GLN A 548 -18.48 12.43 1.16
N GLN A 549 -17.72 11.57 1.80
CA GLN A 549 -16.83 11.91 2.90
C GLN A 549 -15.35 12.07 2.45
N THR A 550 -15.10 12.14 1.15
CA THR A 550 -13.77 12.40 0.59
C THR A 550 -13.79 13.72 -0.18
N LEU A 551 -13.00 14.68 0.27
CA LEU A 551 -12.69 15.91 -0.45
C LEU A 551 -11.31 15.78 -1.10
N VAL A 552 -11.21 16.12 -2.38
CA VAL A 552 -9.94 16.15 -3.13
C VAL A 552 -9.48 17.60 -3.26
N GLY A 553 -8.28 17.89 -2.80
CA GLY A 553 -7.70 19.21 -2.77
C GLY A 553 -7.51 19.74 -1.35
N GLU A 554 -6.89 20.91 -1.25
CA GLU A 554 -6.62 21.58 0.01
C GLU A 554 -7.85 22.32 0.54
N ILE A 555 -7.95 22.45 1.86
CA ILE A 555 -8.91 23.34 2.50
C ILE A 555 -8.28 24.73 2.54
N ILE A 556 -8.96 25.67 1.89
CA ILE A 556 -8.49 27.05 1.73
C ILE A 556 -9.08 27.92 2.86
N PRO A 557 -8.25 28.62 3.66
CA PRO A 557 -8.73 29.50 4.71
C PRO A 557 -9.72 30.55 4.17
N GLY A 558 -10.91 30.64 4.79
CA GLY A 558 -11.96 31.58 4.41
C GLY A 558 -12.95 31.07 3.35
N GLN A 559 -12.68 29.93 2.73
CA GLN A 559 -13.66 29.25 1.88
C GLN A 559 -14.52 28.32 2.73
N GLU A 560 -15.83 28.39 2.57
CA GLU A 560 -16.76 27.55 3.34
C GLU A 560 -17.27 26.34 2.57
N TRP A 561 -17.47 26.44 1.25
CA TRP A 561 -18.06 25.40 0.44
C TRP A 561 -17.05 24.64 -0.40
N TYR A 562 -17.20 23.32 -0.43
CA TYR A 562 -16.36 22.40 -1.19
C TYR A 562 -17.20 21.33 -1.87
N ILE A 563 -16.71 20.80 -2.99
CA ILE A 563 -17.34 19.64 -3.67
C ILE A 563 -16.54 18.39 -3.31
N THR A 564 -17.25 17.38 -2.81
CA THR A 564 -16.66 16.08 -2.49
C THR A 564 -16.36 15.28 -3.75
N LYS A 565 -15.62 14.17 -3.59
CA LYS A 565 -15.40 13.20 -4.67
C LYS A 565 -16.71 12.66 -5.25
N GLY A 566 -17.77 12.59 -4.45
CA GLY A 566 -19.11 12.20 -4.87
C GLY A 566 -19.91 13.32 -5.54
N TYR A 567 -19.29 14.45 -5.85
CA TYR A 567 -19.89 15.65 -6.44
C TYR A 567 -20.97 16.33 -5.57
N ALA A 568 -21.05 16.00 -4.29
CA ALA A 568 -21.94 16.69 -3.37
C ALA A 568 -21.22 17.84 -2.67
N PRO A 569 -21.86 19.01 -2.55
CA PRO A 569 -21.30 20.12 -1.81
C PRO A 569 -21.39 19.87 -0.31
N ILE A 570 -20.32 20.20 0.39
CA ILE A 570 -20.26 20.27 1.85
C ILE A 570 -19.80 21.67 2.26
N ARG A 571 -20.24 22.13 3.42
CA ARG A 571 -19.87 23.40 4.01
C ARG A 571 -19.04 23.15 5.27
N LEU A 572 -17.86 23.72 5.34
CA LEU A 572 -17.00 23.70 6.52
C LEU A 572 -17.25 24.97 7.33
N VAL A 573 -17.64 24.83 8.57
CA VAL A 573 -17.90 25.96 9.48
C VAL A 573 -16.69 26.15 10.40
N TRP A 574 -15.83 27.06 10.05
CA TRP A 574 -14.52 27.27 10.71
C TRP A 574 -14.60 27.64 12.19
N ALA A 575 -15.63 28.39 12.60
CA ALA A 575 -15.76 28.87 13.98
C ALA A 575 -16.13 27.77 14.99
N GLY A 576 -16.39 26.54 14.55
CA GLY A 576 -16.87 25.48 15.42
C GLY A 576 -16.40 24.09 15.03
N ASP A 577 -15.41 23.97 14.14
CA ASP A 577 -14.92 22.69 13.63
C ASP A 577 -16.06 21.75 13.22
N LYS A 578 -16.98 22.27 12.43
CA LYS A 578 -18.21 21.58 12.03
C LYS A 578 -18.32 21.45 10.52
N VAL A 579 -18.90 20.32 10.08
CA VAL A 579 -19.21 20.06 8.67
C VAL A 579 -20.71 20.01 8.49
N VAL A 580 -21.21 20.70 7.47
CA VAL A 580 -22.62 20.69 7.07
C VAL A 580 -22.71 20.15 5.66
N ALA A 581 -23.44 19.06 5.46
CA ALA A 581 -23.77 18.57 4.13
C ALA A 581 -24.90 19.42 3.53
N ALA A 582 -24.74 19.84 2.27
CA ALA A 582 -25.84 20.45 1.54
C ALA A 582 -26.93 19.41 1.27
N GLN A 583 -28.13 19.66 1.74
CA GLN A 583 -29.30 18.84 1.46
C GLN A 583 -30.34 19.71 0.74
N GLY A 584 -31.35 19.05 0.13
CA GLY A 584 -32.52 19.78 -0.43
C GLY A 584 -33.10 20.76 0.56
N ALA A 585 -34.00 21.57 0.31
CA ALA A 585 -34.73 22.59 1.08
C ALA A 585 -34.27 23.02 2.50
N GLY A 586 -33.04 22.76 2.89
CA GLY A 586 -32.48 23.15 4.21
C GLY A 586 -31.08 22.61 4.45
N ASN A 587 -30.34 23.33 5.29
CA ASN A 587 -29.04 22.83 5.77
C ASN A 587 -29.27 21.63 6.70
N ALA A 588 -28.53 20.57 6.50
CA ALA A 588 -28.43 19.47 7.48
C ALA A 588 -27.96 20.02 8.82
N SER A 589 -28.28 19.33 9.90
CA SER A 589 -27.66 19.63 11.20
C SER A 589 -26.16 19.52 11.08
N PRO A 590 -25.39 20.48 11.65
CA PRO A 590 -23.94 20.40 11.64
C PRO A 590 -23.45 19.13 12.33
N ILE A 591 -22.41 18.53 11.76
CA ILE A 591 -21.69 17.37 12.32
C ILE A 591 -20.37 17.88 12.86
N ASP A 592 -20.01 17.49 14.08
CA ASP A 592 -18.77 17.94 14.70
C ASP A 592 -17.59 17.15 14.12
N VAL A 593 -16.51 17.87 13.86
CA VAL A 593 -15.18 17.29 13.69
C VAL A 593 -14.59 17.13 15.09
N ILE A 594 -14.45 15.90 15.54
CA ILE A 594 -14.07 15.57 16.92
C ILE A 594 -12.58 15.30 17.06
N ASP A 595 -11.89 14.99 15.98
CA ASP A 595 -10.44 14.80 15.92
C ASP A 595 -9.90 14.97 14.51
N GLU A 596 -8.58 15.27 14.38
CA GLU A 596 -7.91 15.51 13.12
C GLU A 596 -6.47 15.00 13.14
N TYR A 597 -6.07 14.26 12.11
CA TYR A 597 -4.73 13.72 11.93
C TYR A 597 -4.16 14.14 10.57
N ASP A 598 -3.07 14.91 10.61
CA ASP A 598 -2.33 15.27 9.40
C ASP A 598 -1.50 14.10 8.90
N LYS A 599 -1.52 13.87 7.60
CA LYS A 599 -0.79 12.81 6.91
C LYS A 599 -0.08 13.35 5.65
N THR A 600 0.83 12.56 5.10
CA THR A 600 1.64 12.97 3.93
C THR A 600 0.81 13.45 2.73
N ASN A 601 -0.38 12.89 2.53
CA ASN A 601 -1.26 13.23 1.43
C ASN A 601 -2.58 13.91 1.85
N GLY A 602 -2.58 14.62 2.99
CA GLY A 602 -3.73 15.39 3.47
C GLY A 602 -4.06 15.15 4.93
N ALA A 603 -5.32 15.25 5.30
CA ALA A 603 -5.77 15.08 6.68
C ALA A 603 -6.97 14.12 6.79
N THR A 604 -7.02 13.37 7.88
CA THR A 604 -8.16 12.53 8.27
C THR A 604 -8.91 13.21 9.40
N ARG A 605 -10.22 13.43 9.23
CA ARG A 605 -11.06 14.13 10.20
C ARG A 605 -12.16 13.21 10.70
N TYR A 606 -12.25 13.06 12.00
CA TYR A 606 -13.24 12.20 12.65
C TYR A 606 -14.55 12.93 12.86
N LEU A 607 -15.67 12.29 12.50
CA LEU A 607 -17.01 12.84 12.60
C LEU A 607 -17.88 12.07 13.58
N ASN A 608 -18.77 12.80 14.27
CA ASN A 608 -19.84 12.21 15.08
C ASN A 608 -21.14 11.98 14.30
N GLY A 609 -21.05 11.83 12.97
CA GLY A 609 -22.21 11.56 12.12
C GLY A 609 -21.83 11.34 10.66
N ILE A 610 -22.76 10.79 9.85
CA ILE A 610 -22.55 10.53 8.43
C ILE A 610 -22.88 11.78 7.62
N LEU A 611 -21.96 12.24 6.76
CA LEU A 611 -22.25 13.27 5.76
C LEU A 611 -23.19 12.72 4.71
N ARG A 612 -24.38 13.32 4.61
CA ARG A 612 -25.45 12.88 3.71
C ARG A 612 -25.53 13.80 2.53
N THR A 613 -25.90 13.26 1.36
CA THR A 613 -26.28 14.08 0.21
C THR A 613 -27.77 14.34 0.19
N SER A 614 -28.21 15.19 -0.74
CA SER A 614 -29.65 15.36 -1.00
C SER A 614 -30.26 14.02 -1.44
N PRO A 615 -31.34 13.58 -0.80
CA PRO A 615 -32.07 12.40 -1.25
C PRO A 615 -33.10 12.72 -2.35
N TYR A 616 -33.17 14.00 -2.78
CA TYR A 616 -34.22 14.49 -3.68
C TYR A 616 -33.68 14.78 -5.08
N SER A 617 -34.40 14.32 -6.10
CA SER A 617 -34.17 14.68 -7.49
C SER A 617 -34.52 16.15 -7.76
N MET A 618 -34.03 16.68 -8.90
CA MET A 618 -34.38 18.02 -9.33
C MET A 618 -35.91 18.19 -9.50
N TYR A 619 -36.60 17.17 -10.02
CA TYR A 619 -38.05 17.14 -10.08
C TYR A 619 -38.69 17.32 -8.70
N ASN A 620 -38.20 16.54 -7.70
CA ASN A 620 -38.74 16.61 -6.34
C ASN A 620 -38.53 17.98 -5.70
N ILE A 621 -37.38 18.61 -5.89
CA ILE A 621 -37.10 19.96 -5.39
C ILE A 621 -38.02 20.98 -6.05
N LEU A 622 -38.14 20.98 -7.38
CA LEU A 622 -39.05 21.88 -8.09
C LEU A 622 -40.50 21.71 -7.63
N ARG A 623 -40.93 20.46 -7.44
CA ARG A 623 -42.27 20.12 -6.97
C ARG A 623 -42.56 20.58 -5.53
N GLN A 624 -41.58 20.45 -4.63
CA GLN A 624 -41.65 20.90 -3.24
C GLN A 624 -41.89 22.42 -3.16
N HIS A 625 -41.15 23.17 -4.00
CA HIS A 625 -41.23 24.61 -4.10
C HIS A 625 -42.29 25.11 -5.11
N ALA A 626 -43.12 24.25 -5.65
CA ALA A 626 -44.24 24.59 -6.51
C ALA A 626 -45.63 24.42 -5.82
N GLY A 627 -45.65 24.15 -4.52
CA GLY A 627 -46.91 23.91 -3.81
C GLY A 627 -47.58 22.58 -4.15
N ALA A 628 -46.89 21.68 -4.88
CA ALA A 628 -47.49 20.49 -5.48
C ALA A 628 -47.10 19.18 -4.76
N SER A 629 -46.38 19.22 -3.65
CA SER A 629 -45.91 18.01 -2.97
C SER A 629 -46.94 17.38 -2.07
N ALA A 630 -47.16 16.08 -2.20
CA ALA A 630 -48.06 15.31 -1.34
C ALA A 630 -47.53 15.13 0.11
N SER A 631 -46.23 15.29 0.32
CA SER A 631 -45.56 15.17 1.64
C SER A 631 -45.37 16.49 2.38
N GLY A 632 -45.97 17.59 1.90
CA GLY A 632 -45.85 18.93 2.42
C GLY A 632 -45.16 19.83 1.40
N SER A 633 -45.84 20.93 1.04
CA SER A 633 -45.26 22.01 0.24
C SER A 633 -44.37 22.85 1.13
N VAL A 634 -43.15 23.26 0.65
CA VAL A 634 -42.28 24.19 1.36
C VAL A 634 -42.77 25.61 1.10
N ASP A 635 -42.96 25.92 -0.16
CA ASP A 635 -43.49 27.20 -0.68
C ASP A 635 -44.05 26.99 -2.11
N ASP A 636 -44.32 28.05 -2.84
CA ASP A 636 -44.82 28.03 -4.22
C ASP A 636 -43.94 28.85 -5.19
N LYS A 637 -42.70 29.18 -4.80
CA LYS A 637 -41.81 30.09 -5.52
C LYS A 637 -41.45 29.60 -6.91
N PHE A 638 -41.37 28.32 -7.14
CA PHE A 638 -41.01 27.70 -8.43
C PHE A 638 -42.24 27.23 -9.22
N LYS A 639 -43.47 27.64 -8.79
CA LYS A 639 -44.73 27.09 -9.38
C LYS A 639 -44.80 27.33 -10.88
N ALA A 640 -44.63 28.56 -11.33
CA ALA A 640 -44.72 28.88 -12.75
C ALA A 640 -43.68 28.12 -13.60
N PHE A 641 -42.42 28.00 -13.11
CA PHE A 641 -41.39 27.23 -13.80
C PHE A 641 -41.70 25.72 -13.83
N TYR A 642 -42.18 25.17 -12.73
CA TYR A 642 -42.61 23.77 -12.64
C TYR A 642 -43.76 23.49 -13.62
N ASP A 643 -44.81 24.32 -13.63
CA ASP A 643 -45.96 24.18 -14.50
C ASP A 643 -45.58 24.23 -16.00
N MET A 644 -44.62 25.08 -16.37
CA MET A 644 -44.07 25.10 -17.72
C MET A 644 -43.30 23.80 -18.06
N CYS A 645 -42.51 23.26 -17.13
CA CYS A 645 -41.80 21.98 -17.34
C CYS A 645 -42.77 20.84 -17.53
N GLU A 646 -43.85 20.79 -16.73
CA GLU A 646 -44.89 19.78 -16.81
C GLU A 646 -45.69 19.88 -18.11
N TYR A 647 -46.14 21.09 -18.47
CA TYR A 647 -46.87 21.37 -19.72
C TYR A 647 -46.04 21.00 -20.97
N CYS A 648 -44.74 21.27 -20.96
CA CYS A 648 -43.84 20.93 -22.05
C CYS A 648 -43.45 19.47 -22.09
N GLY A 649 -43.87 18.66 -21.12
CA GLY A 649 -43.52 17.23 -21.04
C GLY A 649 -42.03 16.99 -20.80
N LEU A 650 -41.32 17.89 -20.07
CA LEU A 650 -39.93 17.79 -19.79
C LEU A 650 -39.59 16.87 -18.64
N PHE A 651 -40.58 16.47 -17.85
CA PHE A 651 -40.43 15.47 -16.80
C PHE A 651 -40.60 14.08 -17.36
N GLU A 652 -39.49 13.36 -17.46
CA GLU A 652 -39.45 11.97 -17.91
C GLU A 652 -39.49 11.04 -16.70
N LYS A 653 -40.42 10.08 -16.72
CA LYS A 653 -40.40 9.02 -15.72
C LYS A 653 -39.12 8.20 -15.83
N ASN A 654 -38.46 7.98 -14.69
CA ASN A 654 -37.28 7.16 -14.67
C ASN A 654 -37.57 5.77 -15.23
N PRO A 655 -37.01 5.36 -16.41
CA PRO A 655 -37.47 4.19 -17.16
C PRO A 655 -37.23 2.87 -16.44
N THR A 656 -36.42 2.86 -15.37
CA THR A 656 -36.06 1.65 -14.65
C THR A 656 -36.95 1.33 -13.44
N THR A 657 -37.92 2.15 -13.12
CA THR A 657 -38.78 1.90 -11.94
C THR A 657 -40.05 1.14 -12.30
N THR A 658 -40.11 -0.14 -11.95
CA THR A 658 -41.36 -0.90 -11.81
C THR A 658 -42.09 -0.54 -10.53
N CYS A 659 -41.51 0.26 -9.64
CA CYS A 659 -42.21 0.78 -8.45
C CYS A 659 -43.11 1.93 -8.83
N ALA A 660 -44.31 1.93 -8.27
CA ALA A 660 -45.28 3.01 -8.38
C ALA A 660 -44.82 4.34 -7.76
N ALA A 661 -43.58 4.42 -7.36
CA ALA A 661 -42.97 5.60 -6.82
C ALA A 661 -42.55 6.50 -7.95
N ILE A 662 -42.93 7.70 -7.83
CA ILE A 662 -42.85 8.72 -8.85
C ILE A 662 -41.55 9.44 -8.66
N ASP A 663 -40.51 8.88 -9.27
CA ASP A 663 -39.32 9.65 -9.49
C ASP A 663 -39.25 10.04 -10.96
N TYR A 664 -39.32 11.33 -11.21
CA TYR A 664 -39.14 11.91 -12.52
C TYR A 664 -37.82 12.67 -12.55
N ARG A 665 -37.27 12.79 -13.71
CA ARG A 665 -36.07 13.60 -13.99
C ARG A 665 -36.37 14.56 -15.15
N LEU A 666 -35.55 15.59 -15.29
CA LEU A 666 -35.56 16.39 -16.51
C LEU A 666 -34.95 15.60 -17.67
N SER A 667 -35.74 15.42 -18.73
CA SER A 667 -35.42 14.53 -19.85
C SER A 667 -34.16 14.86 -20.64
N PHE A 668 -33.73 16.11 -20.58
CA PHE A 668 -32.53 16.60 -21.33
C PHE A 668 -31.26 16.66 -20.49
N LEU A 669 -31.29 16.37 -19.19
CA LEU A 669 -30.07 16.23 -18.38
C LEU A 669 -29.44 14.86 -18.61
N SER A 670 -28.12 14.79 -18.59
CA SER A 670 -27.34 13.58 -18.75
C SER A 670 -26.41 13.36 -17.54
N GLN A 671 -25.61 12.32 -17.56
CA GLN A 671 -24.65 11.99 -16.51
C GLN A 671 -23.60 13.10 -16.31
N TYR A 672 -23.99 14.17 -15.65
CA TYR A 672 -23.12 15.30 -15.37
C TYR A 672 -23.60 16.09 -14.13
N HIS A 673 -22.96 17.23 -13.85
CA HIS A 673 -23.33 18.13 -12.79
C HIS A 673 -23.72 19.50 -13.37
N TYR A 674 -24.78 20.09 -12.83
CA TYR A 674 -25.44 21.28 -13.39
C TYR A 674 -25.67 22.34 -12.34
N SER A 675 -25.86 23.60 -12.81
CA SER A 675 -26.50 24.67 -12.05
C SER A 675 -27.81 25.06 -12.73
N ALA A 676 -28.86 25.24 -11.93
CA ALA A 676 -30.15 25.71 -12.39
C ALA A 676 -30.48 27.05 -11.74
N TYR A 677 -30.70 28.06 -12.55
CA TYR A 677 -31.03 29.39 -12.15
C TYR A 677 -32.53 29.61 -12.39
N ILE A 678 -33.36 29.32 -11.39
CA ILE A 678 -34.81 29.26 -11.56
C ILE A 678 -35.39 30.66 -11.38
N PRO A 679 -36.10 31.22 -12.39
CA PRO A 679 -36.89 32.43 -12.21
C PRO A 679 -38.06 32.17 -11.28
N GLY A 680 -38.32 33.07 -10.36
CA GLY A 680 -39.54 33.03 -9.54
C GLY A 680 -40.80 33.21 -10.38
N ASN A 681 -41.97 33.09 -9.75
CA ASN A 681 -43.25 33.25 -10.45
C ASN A 681 -43.36 34.62 -11.16
N ASP A 682 -42.92 35.70 -10.50
CA ASP A 682 -42.84 37.07 -11.04
C ASP A 682 -41.83 37.22 -12.17
N GLY A 683 -40.70 36.47 -12.11
CA GLY A 683 -39.74 36.44 -13.21
C GLY A 683 -40.27 35.74 -14.46
N VAL A 684 -41.07 34.69 -14.30
CA VAL A 684 -41.77 34.03 -15.42
C VAL A 684 -42.87 34.96 -15.97
N GLU A 685 -43.63 35.64 -15.10
CA GLU A 685 -44.62 36.63 -15.52
C GLU A 685 -43.97 37.78 -16.30
N ALA A 686 -42.84 38.27 -15.84
CA ALA A 686 -42.05 39.31 -16.56
C ALA A 686 -41.60 38.80 -17.95
N ALA A 687 -41.12 37.57 -18.06
CA ALA A 687 -40.69 36.98 -19.35
C ALA A 687 -41.88 36.86 -20.33
N ILE A 688 -43.09 36.53 -19.84
CA ILE A 688 -44.30 36.51 -20.63
C ILE A 688 -44.70 37.95 -21.05
N GLY A 689 -44.70 38.91 -20.12
CA GLY A 689 -45.02 40.31 -20.36
C GLY A 689 -44.09 40.98 -21.37
N ASP A 690 -42.80 40.63 -21.34
CA ASP A 690 -41.80 41.11 -22.31
C ASP A 690 -41.90 40.37 -23.66
N GLY A 691 -42.79 39.43 -23.82
CA GLY A 691 -42.97 38.65 -25.03
C GLY A 691 -41.82 37.71 -25.36
N ILE A 692 -41.00 37.36 -24.37
CA ILE A 692 -39.89 36.39 -24.51
C ILE A 692 -40.42 34.95 -24.65
N ILE A 693 -41.40 34.61 -23.87
CA ILE A 693 -42.13 33.32 -23.96
C ILE A 693 -43.64 33.55 -24.04
N PRO A 694 -44.39 32.65 -24.65
CA PRO A 694 -45.87 32.65 -24.52
C PRO A 694 -46.28 32.10 -23.13
N SER A 695 -47.47 32.49 -22.65
CA SER A 695 -48.11 31.78 -21.56
C SER A 695 -48.64 30.42 -22.03
N ILE A 696 -48.93 29.50 -21.10
CA ILE A 696 -49.59 28.23 -21.41
C ILE A 696 -50.93 28.48 -22.09
N SER A 697 -51.70 29.48 -21.59
CA SER A 697 -52.97 29.87 -22.18
C SER A 697 -52.82 30.41 -23.61
N ASP A 698 -51.73 31.15 -23.92
CA ASP A 698 -51.47 31.62 -25.26
C ASP A 698 -51.23 30.48 -26.27
N ILE A 699 -50.59 29.42 -25.83
CA ILE A 699 -50.36 28.22 -26.65
C ILE A 699 -51.65 27.46 -26.88
N GLU A 700 -52.43 27.26 -25.83
CA GLU A 700 -53.69 26.51 -25.92
C GLU A 700 -54.74 27.21 -26.78
N ASN A 701 -54.86 28.53 -26.65
CA ASN A 701 -55.84 29.35 -27.34
C ASN A 701 -55.33 30.06 -28.60
N CYS A 702 -54.13 29.74 -29.08
CA CYS A 702 -53.58 30.36 -30.29
C CYS A 702 -54.48 30.07 -31.51
N SER A 703 -54.50 31.03 -32.46
CA SER A 703 -55.13 30.90 -33.76
C SER A 703 -54.09 31.27 -34.83
N LEU A 704 -54.33 30.81 -36.05
CA LEU A 704 -53.50 31.19 -37.18
C LEU A 704 -53.80 32.61 -37.65
N THR A 705 -52.78 33.36 -38.01
CA THR A 705 -52.96 34.61 -38.75
C THR A 705 -53.14 34.31 -40.25
N SER A 706 -53.76 35.23 -41.00
CA SER A 706 -53.91 35.08 -42.44
C SER A 706 -52.57 34.93 -43.18
N GLU A 707 -51.45 35.46 -42.65
CA GLU A 707 -50.14 35.34 -43.19
C GLU A 707 -49.57 33.92 -42.96
N GLU A 708 -49.80 33.37 -41.76
CA GLU A 708 -49.39 32.02 -41.37
C GLU A 708 -50.16 30.93 -42.14
N GLU A 709 -51.49 31.14 -42.34
CA GLU A 709 -52.30 30.25 -43.20
C GLU A 709 -51.83 30.28 -44.64
N THR A 710 -51.48 31.45 -45.14
CA THR A 710 -50.94 31.62 -46.50
C THR A 710 -49.58 31.01 -46.69
N ALA A 711 -48.73 31.01 -45.62
CA ALA A 711 -47.45 30.30 -45.58
C ALA A 711 -47.60 28.81 -45.46
N GLY A 712 -48.81 28.26 -45.25
CA GLY A 712 -49.11 26.86 -45.14
C GLY A 712 -48.80 26.27 -43.78
N LEU A 713 -48.69 27.10 -42.68
CA LEU A 713 -48.53 26.65 -41.33
C LEU A 713 -49.89 26.08 -40.83
N ASP A 714 -49.86 24.95 -40.14
CA ASP A 714 -51.03 24.46 -39.43
C ASP A 714 -51.04 24.85 -37.95
N LEU A 715 -52.22 24.67 -37.30
CA LEU A 715 -52.39 25.12 -35.92
C LEU A 715 -51.53 24.31 -34.94
N GLU A 716 -51.26 23.01 -35.20
CA GLU A 716 -50.45 22.18 -34.35
C GLU A 716 -48.94 22.52 -34.51
N GLU A 717 -48.53 22.86 -35.75
CA GLU A 717 -47.18 23.34 -35.97
C GLU A 717 -46.95 24.69 -35.23
N LYS A 718 -47.93 25.60 -35.24
CA LYS A 718 -47.82 26.82 -34.47
C LYS A 718 -47.74 26.59 -32.98
N ARG A 719 -48.53 25.69 -32.44
CA ARG A 719 -48.51 25.29 -31.02
C ARG A 719 -47.16 24.71 -30.66
N GLU A 720 -46.62 23.83 -31.51
CA GLU A 720 -45.32 23.26 -31.29
C GLU A 720 -44.20 24.30 -31.34
N MET A 721 -44.21 25.26 -32.29
CA MET A 721 -43.27 26.35 -32.32
C MET A 721 -43.29 27.18 -31.02
N LEU A 722 -44.48 27.52 -30.52
CA LEU A 722 -44.65 28.23 -29.25
C LEU A 722 -44.14 27.40 -28.06
N ARG A 723 -44.43 26.11 -28.03
CA ARG A 723 -43.93 25.16 -27.02
C ARG A 723 -42.42 25.07 -27.05
N GLN A 724 -41.80 24.96 -28.23
CA GLN A 724 -40.35 24.89 -28.41
C GLN A 724 -39.66 26.19 -27.92
N ARG A 725 -40.30 27.35 -28.03
CA ARG A 725 -39.81 28.61 -27.49
C ARG A 725 -39.79 28.57 -25.94
N MET A 726 -40.81 28.03 -25.31
CA MET A 726 -40.87 27.78 -23.85
C MET A 726 -39.81 26.77 -23.41
N ILE A 727 -39.62 25.66 -24.13
CA ILE A 727 -38.59 24.64 -23.86
C ILE A 727 -37.20 25.25 -23.93
N ARG A 728 -36.89 26.06 -24.94
CA ARG A 728 -35.59 26.75 -25.09
C ARG A 728 -35.30 27.67 -23.90
N PHE A 729 -36.33 28.39 -23.41
CA PHE A 729 -36.23 29.25 -22.24
C PHE A 729 -35.91 28.43 -20.98
N ILE A 730 -36.66 27.36 -20.70
CA ILE A 730 -36.41 26.47 -19.55
C ILE A 730 -35.00 25.92 -19.61
N ARG A 731 -34.57 25.40 -20.76
CA ARG A 731 -33.23 24.83 -20.93
C ARG A 731 -32.12 25.86 -20.81
N TYR A 732 -32.36 27.13 -21.14
CA TYR A 732 -31.38 28.18 -21.02
C TYR A 732 -31.04 28.52 -19.55
N HIS A 733 -31.99 28.31 -18.64
CA HIS A 733 -31.80 28.53 -17.21
C HIS A 733 -31.02 27.39 -16.52
N ILE A 734 -30.55 26.39 -17.25
CA ILE A 734 -29.75 25.29 -16.75
C ILE A 734 -28.43 25.23 -17.51
N GLN A 735 -27.33 25.38 -16.78
CA GLN A 735 -25.97 25.33 -17.31
C GLN A 735 -25.23 24.08 -16.88
N ASP A 736 -24.21 23.70 -17.63
CA ASP A 736 -23.20 22.73 -17.21
C ASP A 736 -22.36 23.29 -16.05
N TYR A 737 -21.79 22.39 -15.24
CA TYR A 737 -21.02 22.69 -14.05
C TYR A 737 -21.86 23.19 -12.84
N SER A 738 -21.50 22.72 -11.65
CA SER A 738 -22.14 23.11 -10.40
C SER A 738 -21.50 24.37 -9.82
N ILE A 739 -22.22 25.48 -9.81
CA ILE A 739 -21.84 26.72 -9.16
C ILE A 739 -22.36 26.74 -7.75
N ILE A 740 -21.50 26.97 -6.78
CA ILE A 740 -21.85 27.03 -5.37
C ILE A 740 -21.47 28.41 -4.84
N ILE A 741 -22.42 29.12 -4.30
CA ILE A 741 -22.17 30.44 -3.71
C ILE A 741 -21.30 30.26 -2.46
N GLY A 742 -20.18 30.98 -2.37
CA GLY A 742 -19.16 30.79 -1.33
C GLY A 742 -18.15 29.69 -1.63
N GLY A 743 -18.20 29.08 -2.82
CA GLY A 743 -17.20 28.12 -3.32
C GLY A 743 -15.93 28.76 -3.86
N GLN A 744 -15.09 27.97 -4.53
CA GLN A 744 -13.81 28.40 -5.09
C GLN A 744 -13.98 29.39 -6.28
N ASN A 745 -12.90 30.09 -6.64
CA ASN A 745 -12.84 31.00 -7.79
C ASN A 745 -13.07 30.31 -9.15
N GLU A 746 -13.06 28.98 -9.21
CA GLU A 746 -13.42 28.19 -10.39
C GLU A 746 -14.91 28.34 -10.78
N ASN A 747 -15.72 28.96 -9.90
CA ASN A 747 -17.09 29.28 -10.14
C ASN A 747 -17.29 30.56 -11.00
N GLU A 748 -16.22 31.19 -11.41
CA GLU A 748 -16.28 32.37 -12.32
C GLU A 748 -15.94 31.96 -13.74
N GLY A 749 -16.60 32.59 -14.72
CA GLY A 749 -16.25 32.37 -16.09
C GLY A 749 -17.41 32.16 -17.04
N GLN A 750 -17.12 31.58 -18.19
CA GLN A 750 -18.08 31.22 -19.21
C GLN A 750 -18.41 29.71 -19.10
N PHE A 751 -19.72 29.45 -18.97
CA PHE A 751 -20.30 28.11 -18.95
C PHE A 751 -21.27 27.93 -20.10
N LEU A 752 -21.66 26.69 -20.41
CA LEU A 752 -22.59 26.41 -21.49
C LEU A 752 -23.99 26.08 -20.91
N SER A 753 -25.01 26.75 -21.44
CA SER A 753 -26.40 26.40 -21.12
C SER A 753 -26.81 25.09 -21.78
N SER A 754 -27.95 24.53 -21.36
CA SER A 754 -28.53 23.35 -22.02
C SER A 754 -29.31 23.70 -23.30
N THR A 755 -29.26 24.97 -23.76
CA THR A 755 -29.97 25.44 -24.98
C THR A 755 -29.01 25.53 -26.16
N LEU A 756 -29.33 24.82 -27.23
CA LEU A 756 -28.56 24.80 -28.46
C LEU A 756 -28.98 25.97 -29.39
N ASN A 757 -28.02 26.73 -29.88
CA ASN A 757 -28.22 27.61 -31.00
C ASN A 757 -28.22 26.82 -32.31
N THR A 758 -29.39 26.70 -32.94
CA THR A 758 -29.57 25.86 -34.15
C THR A 758 -28.85 26.40 -35.37
N THR A 759 -28.51 27.68 -35.38
CA THR A 759 -27.77 28.31 -36.49
C THR A 759 -26.27 27.99 -36.43
N THR A 760 -25.69 28.03 -35.26
CA THR A 760 -24.24 27.83 -35.04
C THR A 760 -23.89 26.42 -34.59
N ASN A 761 -24.87 25.63 -34.23
CA ASN A 761 -24.74 24.28 -33.63
C ASN A 761 -23.84 24.28 -32.36
N LYS A 762 -23.93 25.37 -31.60
CA LYS A 762 -23.23 25.53 -30.30
C LYS A 762 -24.24 25.87 -29.22
N PHE A 763 -23.95 25.43 -27.98
CA PHE A 763 -24.76 25.83 -26.84
C PHE A 763 -24.56 27.33 -26.54
N TYR A 764 -25.63 27.99 -26.09
CA TYR A 764 -25.53 29.38 -25.68
C TYR A 764 -24.71 29.50 -24.39
N PRO A 765 -23.81 30.51 -24.31
CA PRO A 765 -23.03 30.72 -23.10
C PRO A 765 -23.84 31.44 -22.01
N ILE A 766 -23.47 31.16 -20.79
CA ILE A 766 -23.81 31.89 -19.58
C ILE A 766 -22.51 32.33 -18.93
N TYR A 767 -22.41 33.59 -18.50
CA TYR A 767 -21.24 34.09 -17.82
C TYR A 767 -21.56 34.31 -16.34
N VAL A 768 -20.80 33.69 -15.47
CA VAL A 768 -20.94 33.80 -14.03
C VAL A 768 -19.84 34.66 -13.46
N ASP A 769 -20.23 35.60 -12.59
CA ASP A 769 -19.33 36.50 -11.88
C ASP A 769 -19.63 36.36 -10.38
N GLN A 770 -18.66 35.97 -9.59
CA GLN A 770 -18.82 35.79 -8.15
C GLN A 770 -18.09 36.93 -7.41
N ASP A 771 -18.80 37.60 -6.51
CA ASP A 771 -18.26 38.65 -5.66
C ASP A 771 -18.59 38.32 -4.19
N GLY A 772 -17.68 37.66 -3.55
CA GLY A 772 -17.85 37.15 -2.18
C GLY A 772 -19.02 36.16 -2.07
N SER A 773 -20.07 36.56 -1.38
CA SER A 773 -21.28 35.72 -1.19
C SER A 773 -22.33 35.87 -2.30
N ASN A 774 -22.10 36.77 -3.28
CA ASN A 774 -23.08 37.02 -4.34
C ASN A 774 -22.60 36.41 -5.66
N VAL A 775 -23.55 35.75 -6.36
CA VAL A 775 -23.36 35.30 -7.74
C VAL A 775 -24.23 36.10 -8.67
N ARG A 776 -23.61 36.68 -9.69
CA ARG A 776 -24.26 37.48 -10.73
C ARG A 776 -24.09 36.80 -12.08
N ILE A 777 -25.16 36.76 -12.83
CA ILE A 777 -25.23 36.09 -14.11
C ILE A 777 -25.34 37.11 -15.22
N LEU A 778 -24.41 37.08 -16.18
CA LEU A 778 -24.51 37.80 -17.41
C LEU A 778 -24.94 36.81 -18.50
N ASP A 779 -26.19 36.92 -18.90
CA ASP A 779 -26.75 36.08 -19.94
C ASP A 779 -26.25 36.44 -21.35
N ASN A 780 -26.51 35.59 -22.35
CA ASN A 780 -25.98 35.81 -23.69
C ASN A 780 -26.53 37.12 -24.33
N TYR A 781 -27.79 37.44 -24.09
CA TYR A 781 -28.35 38.67 -24.62
C TYR A 781 -27.63 39.92 -24.08
N ASN A 782 -27.47 40.00 -22.80
CA ASN A 782 -26.76 41.10 -22.14
C ASN A 782 -25.25 41.12 -22.45
N TYR A 783 -24.64 39.95 -22.63
CA TYR A 783 -23.26 39.83 -23.08
C TYR A 783 -23.06 40.41 -24.50
N GLN A 784 -23.98 40.15 -25.46
CA GLN A 784 -23.91 40.71 -26.79
C GLN A 784 -24.11 42.23 -26.76
N ARG A 785 -25.02 42.76 -25.94
CA ARG A 785 -25.21 44.20 -25.72
C ARG A 785 -23.96 44.87 -25.17
N ARG A 786 -23.32 44.23 -24.16
CA ARG A 786 -22.03 44.69 -23.62
C ARG A 786 -20.96 44.79 -24.70
N ARG A 787 -20.86 43.79 -25.57
CA ARG A 787 -19.90 43.79 -26.69
C ARG A 787 -20.15 44.89 -27.71
N GLN A 788 -21.39 45.33 -27.88
CA GLN A 788 -21.80 46.40 -28.76
C GLN A 788 -21.72 47.79 -28.09
N GLY A 789 -21.28 47.86 -26.84
CA GLY A 789 -21.22 49.11 -26.09
C GLY A 789 -22.57 49.64 -25.64
N LEU A 790 -23.62 48.81 -25.65
CA LEU A 790 -24.96 49.14 -25.19
C LEU A 790 -25.11 48.89 -23.68
N SER A 791 -26.13 49.48 -23.07
CA SER A 791 -26.48 49.19 -21.66
C SER A 791 -26.84 47.73 -21.52
N PHE A 792 -26.33 47.08 -20.47
CA PHE A 792 -26.56 45.65 -20.13
C PHE A 792 -26.81 45.53 -18.65
N GLU A 793 -27.46 44.43 -18.27
CA GLU A 793 -27.73 44.08 -16.90
C GLU A 793 -27.07 42.71 -16.55
N LYS A 794 -26.74 42.53 -15.29
CA LYS A 794 -26.45 41.23 -14.70
C LYS A 794 -27.64 40.83 -13.80
N VAL A 795 -27.96 39.56 -13.78
CA VAL A 795 -29.04 39.01 -12.94
C VAL A 795 -28.40 38.45 -11.69
N ASP A 796 -28.86 38.91 -10.53
CA ASP A 796 -28.36 38.41 -9.25
C ASP A 796 -29.12 37.12 -8.82
N VAL A 797 -28.47 36.29 -8.05
CA VAL A 797 -29.09 35.14 -7.41
C VAL A 797 -29.72 35.58 -6.08
N SER A 798 -30.93 35.16 -5.79
CA SER A 798 -31.62 35.48 -4.54
C SER A 798 -30.89 34.91 -3.32
N SER A 799 -30.81 35.69 -2.26
CA SER A 799 -30.31 35.23 -0.95
C SER A 799 -31.28 34.28 -0.22
N GLU A 800 -32.55 34.20 -0.65
CA GLU A 800 -33.52 33.38 0.04
C GLU A 800 -33.42 31.88 -0.26
N LEU A 801 -33.25 31.55 -1.54
CA LEU A 801 -33.19 30.16 -2.00
C LEU A 801 -31.96 29.97 -2.93
N ASN A 802 -30.86 29.50 -2.37
CA ASN A 802 -29.67 29.21 -3.12
C ASN A 802 -28.96 28.00 -2.55
N ASN A 803 -27.99 27.49 -3.29
CA ASN A 803 -27.24 26.27 -2.93
C ASN A 803 -28.14 25.07 -2.59
N ILE A 804 -29.32 24.96 -3.20
CA ILE A 804 -30.22 23.82 -3.00
C ILE A 804 -29.71 22.66 -3.82
N MET A 805 -29.39 21.56 -3.16
CA MET A 805 -28.81 20.39 -3.81
C MET A 805 -29.87 19.41 -4.26
N ALA A 806 -29.86 19.06 -5.54
CA ALA A 806 -30.63 17.96 -6.11
C ALA A 806 -29.70 16.83 -6.61
N ARG A 807 -30.16 15.59 -6.49
CA ARG A 807 -29.45 14.41 -6.97
C ARG A 807 -30.42 13.49 -7.69
N ASP A 808 -30.22 13.30 -8.99
CA ASP A 808 -30.97 12.34 -9.77
C ASP A 808 -30.29 10.98 -9.73
N LEU A 809 -31.02 9.91 -9.46
CA LEU A 809 -30.51 8.54 -9.36
C LEU A 809 -31.05 7.68 -10.50
N ILE A 810 -30.20 6.77 -10.98
CA ILE A 810 -30.64 5.63 -11.78
C ILE A 810 -30.98 4.51 -10.81
N VAL A 811 -32.23 4.08 -10.84
CA VAL A 811 -32.69 2.93 -10.04
C VAL A 811 -32.80 1.72 -10.96
N ASN A 812 -31.82 0.85 -10.92
CA ASN A 812 -31.89 -0.44 -11.63
C ASN A 812 -32.84 -1.40 -10.91
N SER A 813 -34.00 -1.61 -11.46
CA SER A 813 -35.10 -2.30 -10.82
C SER A 813 -35.39 -3.70 -11.36
N ALA A 814 -34.39 -4.46 -11.74
CA ALA A 814 -34.60 -5.86 -12.12
C ALA A 814 -35.05 -6.78 -10.95
N ALA A 815 -35.01 -6.28 -9.71
CA ALA A 815 -35.42 -7.05 -8.54
C ALA A 815 -36.51 -6.36 -7.74
N THR A 816 -37.65 -7.00 -7.62
CA THR A 816 -38.80 -6.58 -6.84
C THR A 816 -38.55 -6.43 -5.32
N THR A 817 -37.34 -6.74 -4.85
CA THR A 817 -36.99 -6.74 -3.42
C THR A 817 -35.74 -5.97 -3.04
N ALA A 818 -34.90 -5.56 -3.99
CA ALA A 818 -33.70 -4.81 -3.67
C ALA A 818 -33.17 -4.04 -4.89
N ALA A 819 -33.38 -2.74 -4.92
CA ALA A 819 -32.54 -1.89 -5.73
C ALA A 819 -31.10 -2.01 -5.15
N THR A 820 -30.22 -2.66 -5.88
CA THR A 820 -28.93 -3.09 -5.34
C THR A 820 -27.88 -1.99 -5.38
N GLY A 821 -27.95 -1.04 -6.34
CA GLY A 821 -26.93 -0.02 -6.54
C GLY A 821 -27.44 1.40 -6.39
N ILE A 822 -26.63 2.28 -5.80
CA ILE A 822 -26.75 3.74 -5.92
C ILE A 822 -25.93 4.13 -7.13
N GLU A 823 -26.61 4.58 -8.18
CA GLU A 823 -25.97 5.14 -9.35
C GLU A 823 -26.49 6.56 -9.55
N THR A 824 -25.62 7.53 -9.39
CA THR A 824 -25.98 8.92 -9.61
C THR A 824 -26.03 9.20 -11.11
N TYR A 825 -27.16 9.75 -11.57
CA TYR A 825 -27.33 10.18 -12.95
C TYR A 825 -26.85 11.60 -13.14
N SER A 826 -27.31 12.53 -12.29
CA SER A 826 -26.85 13.92 -12.30
C SER A 826 -26.89 14.54 -10.91
N TYR A 827 -26.05 15.55 -10.72
CA TYR A 827 -26.13 16.48 -9.60
C TYR A 827 -26.50 17.86 -10.12
N SER A 828 -27.34 18.57 -9.38
CA SER A 828 -27.72 19.93 -9.73
C SER A 828 -27.73 20.83 -8.49
N VAL A 829 -27.13 22.00 -8.60
CA VAL A 829 -27.26 23.07 -7.60
C VAL A 829 -28.27 24.05 -8.11
N ILE A 830 -29.33 24.27 -7.35
CA ILE A 830 -30.49 25.10 -7.73
C ILE A 830 -30.39 26.42 -6.98
N HIS A 831 -30.59 27.50 -7.72
CA HIS A 831 -30.66 28.87 -7.24
C HIS A 831 -31.89 29.58 -7.74
N LEU A 832 -32.58 30.27 -6.87
CA LEU A 832 -33.64 31.21 -7.25
C LEU A 832 -32.99 32.51 -7.77
N LEU A 833 -33.48 33.04 -8.86
CA LEU A 833 -33.11 34.37 -9.32
C LEU A 833 -33.83 35.45 -8.47
N GLU A 834 -33.31 36.69 -8.46
CA GLU A 834 -33.98 37.84 -7.83
C GLU A 834 -35.36 38.07 -8.42
N ASP A 835 -36.20 38.71 -7.63
CA ASP A 835 -37.61 38.97 -7.95
C ASP A 835 -37.77 39.70 -9.29
N GLY A 836 -38.67 39.18 -10.13
CA GLY A 836 -38.95 39.75 -11.47
C GLY A 836 -37.83 39.54 -12.49
N LYS A 837 -36.78 38.73 -12.20
CA LYS A 837 -35.65 38.50 -13.11
C LYS A 837 -35.70 37.13 -13.76
N TYR A 838 -35.18 37.06 -14.97
CA TYR A 838 -35.01 35.87 -15.79
C TYR A 838 -33.82 36.02 -16.73
N LEU A 839 -33.32 34.89 -17.32
CA LEU A 839 -32.18 34.86 -18.24
C LEU A 839 -32.66 34.89 -19.71
N ARG A 840 -31.96 35.66 -20.57
CA ARG A 840 -32.24 35.78 -22.01
C ARG A 840 -31.04 35.27 -22.85
N PHE A 841 -31.33 34.39 -23.81
CA PHE A 841 -30.32 33.88 -24.74
C PHE A 841 -30.27 34.64 -26.09
N GLU A 842 -31.40 35.25 -26.50
CA GLU A 842 -31.57 36.04 -27.74
C GLU A 842 -32.17 37.41 -27.44
#